data_e6d197389d2697e2cf20a6e0e29ea05b
#
_entry.id   e6d197389d2697e2cf20a6e0e29ea05b
#
_cell.length_a   1.000
_cell.length_b   1.000
_cell.length_c   1.000
_cell.angle_alpha   90.00
_cell.angle_beta   90.00
_cell.angle_gamma   90.00
#
_symmetry.space_group_name_H-M   'P 1'
#
loop_
_entity.id
_entity.type
_entity.pdbx_description
1 polymer ?
#
loop_
_entity_poly.entity_id
_entity_poly.type
_entity_poly.pdbx_seq_one_letter_code
_entity_poly.pdbx_strand_id
1 'polypeptide(L)'
;MKKVVFVFIVFFSFFCFSQNENQSNNSSVLWGDYYFKNLNYLKAIKYYSMADKIESSESQRNYSIALELVNDLSNSQKQYQKLANSSQAKLTDYYKFANLLLKVYRVTNDGSIIKLSKEYKDKALRLPFESVSIYDDDSLLYKKKFSKPANKLFNLEINSSNADFGPIVIPNNKKSESSMILIYLTEQDESLKKMKRKKRISSELPIYNLVNTIFNVKNFKTSKINLYPEPLNSVFQEGPASYDYKNKILYFTRSDQKIDKNNQVQLSIYRLDISKIKSKIPELLDFNIEGYSTVHPSLNSNSSRIYFSSDRPGGYGGMDLYYVDILENGFSKPINLGPDINTKMDEVFPFIYNDKFLFYSTNGRESIGKLDIFMSELVAENRWQVYQLGSPYNSTEDDFSFSLSDKENFGFISTNREGGKGNDDIYSFKFNPKLIGLGDNYNFSLNDTLVVGNNNVKVNDEKNMIEIDPLSKLISKNVKLIDSTKNGYLKLNSNGTFLYHSKNRSIEKDSFYYALYSIFGNSSKVKVNLNRIKKKELDVNDKIPPIYYDFDKSNILTEYQSTLNDLIETLNQNPNLGLEIMSYADCRGSQMYNLELSNERAKSVINYIRSKIDNKNRVFGRGFGEINLSKSKNCDCCNLSEKEHFLNRRTEFIYTNNLKY
;
A
#
# COMPACT_ATOMS: atom_id res chain seq x y z
N MET A 1 1.87 66.50 3.33
CA MET A 1 2.48 65.27 2.81
C MET A 1 1.47 64.16 2.87
N LYS A 2 1.00 63.73 1.70
CA LYS A 2 -0.19 62.89 1.53
C LYS A 2 0.17 61.41 1.79
N LYS A 3 -0.58 60.75 2.69
CA LYS A 3 -0.61 59.30 2.82
C LYS A 3 -1.43 58.71 1.67
N VAL A 4 -0.84 57.83 0.87
CA VAL A 4 -1.54 57.06 -0.14
C VAL A 4 -1.94 55.73 0.54
N VAL A 5 -3.25 55.53 0.69
CA VAL A 5 -3.84 54.28 1.12
C VAL A 5 -4.19 53.49 -0.16
N PHE A 6 -3.52 52.36 -0.36
CA PHE A 6 -3.90 51.40 -1.41
C PHE A 6 -5.07 50.55 -0.88
N VAL A 7 -6.25 50.80 -1.40
CA VAL A 7 -7.41 49.94 -1.21
C VAL A 7 -7.44 48.89 -2.34
N PHE A 8 -7.21 47.65 -1.99
CA PHE A 8 -7.49 46.54 -2.89
C PHE A 8 -9.01 46.32 -2.98
N ILE A 9 -9.60 46.74 -4.08
CA ILE A 9 -10.96 46.42 -4.43
C ILE A 9 -10.95 45.03 -5.08
N VAL A 10 -11.36 44.03 -4.32
CA VAL A 10 -11.72 42.70 -4.86
C VAL A 10 -13.09 42.86 -5.51
N PHE A 11 -13.15 42.82 -6.84
CA PHE A 11 -14.39 42.71 -7.57
C PHE A 11 -15.06 41.38 -7.30
N PHE A 12 -16.03 41.37 -6.39
CA PHE A 12 -17.03 40.32 -6.33
C PHE A 12 -18.09 40.64 -7.42
N SER A 13 -18.02 39.94 -8.53
CA SER A 13 -19.12 39.91 -9.48
C SER A 13 -20.30 39.18 -8.85
N PHE A 14 -21.24 39.93 -8.30
CA PHE A 14 -22.55 39.41 -7.97
C PHE A 14 -23.29 39.11 -9.29
N PHE A 15 -23.30 37.85 -9.68
CA PHE A 15 -24.33 37.38 -10.60
C PHE A 15 -25.63 37.23 -9.80
N CYS A 16 -26.61 38.09 -10.11
CA CYS A 16 -28.01 37.88 -9.75
C CYS A 16 -28.50 36.61 -10.44
N PHE A 17 -28.61 35.52 -9.70
CA PHE A 17 -29.31 34.32 -10.18
C PHE A 17 -30.78 34.42 -9.77
N SER A 18 -31.64 34.34 -10.75
CA SER A 18 -33.09 34.16 -10.56
C SER A 18 -33.31 32.77 -9.90
N GLN A 19 -34.21 32.74 -8.93
CA GLN A 19 -34.56 31.55 -8.16
C GLN A 19 -35.10 30.44 -9.06
N ASN A 20 -34.28 29.38 -9.26
CA ASN A 20 -34.72 28.06 -9.66
C ASN A 20 -34.37 27.12 -8.51
N GLU A 21 -35.33 26.39 -7.95
CA GLU A 21 -35.18 25.48 -6.82
C GLU A 21 -34.06 24.45 -7.03
N ASN A 22 -33.78 24.06 -8.28
CA ASN A 22 -32.65 23.16 -8.64
C ASN A 22 -31.24 23.78 -8.46
N GLN A 23 -31.10 25.12 -8.42
CA GLN A 23 -29.80 25.78 -8.24
C GLN A 23 -29.37 25.87 -6.79
N SER A 24 -30.31 25.94 -5.83
CA SER A 24 -30.00 25.97 -4.40
C SER A 24 -29.45 24.60 -3.93
N ASN A 25 -30.00 23.54 -4.47
CA ASN A 25 -29.60 22.14 -4.14
C ASN A 25 -28.18 21.83 -4.61
N ASN A 26 -27.82 22.23 -5.82
CA ASN A 26 -26.46 22.05 -6.36
C ASN A 26 -25.42 22.85 -5.59
N SER A 27 -25.75 24.04 -5.10
CA SER A 27 -24.82 24.86 -4.33
C SER A 27 -24.53 24.26 -2.94
N SER A 28 -25.52 23.68 -2.27
CA SER A 28 -25.34 23.03 -0.97
C SER A 28 -24.45 21.82 -1.06
N VAL A 29 -24.58 20.96 -2.07
CA VAL A 29 -23.70 19.82 -2.30
C VAL A 29 -22.26 20.26 -2.56
N LEU A 30 -22.05 21.28 -3.41
CA LEU A 30 -20.72 21.82 -3.71
C LEU A 30 -20.01 22.39 -2.45
N TRP A 31 -20.75 23.09 -1.59
CA TRP A 31 -20.22 23.55 -0.31
C TRP A 31 -19.93 22.39 0.63
N GLY A 32 -20.75 21.34 0.64
CA GLY A 32 -20.49 20.10 1.35
C GLY A 32 -19.15 19.48 0.94
N ASP A 33 -18.94 19.29 -0.36
CA ASP A 33 -17.70 18.76 -0.93
C ASP A 33 -16.48 19.64 -0.63
N TYR A 34 -16.66 20.97 -0.72
CA TYR A 34 -15.61 21.92 -0.37
C TYR A 34 -15.17 21.75 1.09
N TYR A 35 -16.13 21.74 2.04
CA TYR A 35 -15.79 21.60 3.46
C TYR A 35 -15.27 20.20 3.78
N PHE A 36 -15.74 19.17 3.12
CA PHE A 36 -15.21 17.82 3.27
C PHE A 36 -13.72 17.74 2.85
N LYS A 37 -13.38 18.29 1.68
CA LYS A 37 -11.98 18.37 1.20
C LYS A 37 -11.07 19.18 2.11
N ASN A 38 -11.63 20.14 2.84
CA ASN A 38 -10.91 20.94 3.83
C ASN A 38 -11.03 20.37 5.25
N LEU A 39 -11.39 19.09 5.41
CA LEU A 39 -11.49 18.35 6.66
C LEU A 39 -12.42 18.95 7.72
N ASN A 40 -13.32 19.85 7.32
CA ASN A 40 -14.34 20.45 8.19
C ASN A 40 -15.64 19.66 8.12
N TYR A 41 -15.64 18.48 8.71
CA TYR A 41 -16.73 17.50 8.59
C TYR A 41 -18.06 18.02 9.15
N LEU A 42 -18.06 18.78 10.24
CA LEU A 42 -19.29 19.36 10.79
C LEU A 42 -19.96 20.36 9.83
N LYS A 43 -19.18 21.20 9.17
CA LYS A 43 -19.71 22.09 8.12
C LYS A 43 -20.11 21.31 6.89
N ALA A 44 -19.32 20.32 6.47
CA ALA A 44 -19.67 19.45 5.35
C ALA A 44 -21.04 18.80 5.59
N ILE A 45 -21.26 18.18 6.74
CA ILE A 45 -22.52 17.55 7.14
C ILE A 45 -23.66 18.56 7.09
N LYS A 46 -23.44 19.77 7.65
CA LYS A 46 -24.45 20.83 7.61
C LYS A 46 -24.90 21.14 6.20
N TYR A 47 -23.96 21.32 5.26
CA TYR A 47 -24.29 21.66 3.89
C TYR A 47 -24.90 20.49 3.11
N TYR A 48 -24.40 19.27 3.29
CA TYR A 48 -25.01 18.08 2.70
C TYR A 48 -26.45 17.85 3.21
N SER A 49 -26.71 18.10 4.48
CA SER A 49 -28.05 17.96 5.08
C SER A 49 -29.04 19.01 4.61
N MET A 50 -28.59 20.14 4.04
CA MET A 50 -29.43 21.19 3.44
C MET A 50 -29.80 20.86 1.99
N ALA A 51 -29.20 19.88 1.37
CA ALA A 51 -29.54 19.46 0.03
C ALA A 51 -30.71 18.47 0.05
N ASP A 52 -31.74 18.76 -0.75
CA ASP A 52 -32.91 17.88 -0.87
C ASP A 52 -32.53 16.52 -1.48
N LYS A 53 -31.55 16.52 -2.40
CA LYS A 53 -31.03 15.32 -3.04
C LYS A 53 -29.56 15.47 -3.38
N ILE A 54 -28.76 14.43 -3.09
CA ILE A 54 -27.37 14.31 -3.53
C ILE A 54 -27.32 13.33 -4.70
N GLU A 55 -27.10 13.83 -5.91
CA GLU A 55 -27.09 13.02 -7.13
C GLU A 55 -25.71 12.37 -7.39
N SER A 56 -24.64 13.05 -6.99
CA SER A 56 -23.27 12.54 -7.12
C SER A 56 -23.03 11.43 -6.12
N SER A 57 -22.65 10.25 -6.59
CA SER A 57 -22.25 9.13 -5.73
C SER A 57 -20.98 9.44 -4.94
N GLU A 58 -20.10 10.31 -5.46
CA GLU A 58 -18.89 10.75 -4.74
C GLU A 58 -19.26 11.67 -3.58
N SER A 59 -20.13 12.66 -3.79
CA SER A 59 -20.61 13.53 -2.71
C SER A 59 -21.42 12.75 -1.67
N GLN A 60 -22.17 11.71 -2.11
CA GLN A 60 -22.86 10.79 -1.22
C GLN A 60 -21.89 9.99 -0.34
N ARG A 61 -20.73 9.53 -0.91
CA ARG A 61 -19.63 8.89 -0.15
C ARG A 61 -19.04 9.86 0.86
N ASN A 62 -18.71 11.06 0.42
CA ASN A 62 -18.14 12.11 1.27
C ASN A 62 -19.05 12.42 2.46
N TYR A 63 -20.37 12.53 2.22
CA TYR A 63 -21.35 12.74 3.30
C TYR A 63 -21.40 11.59 4.29
N SER A 64 -21.44 10.35 3.77
CA SER A 64 -21.45 9.14 4.61
C SER A 64 -20.20 9.07 5.49
N ILE A 65 -19.03 9.33 4.92
CA ILE A 65 -17.73 9.34 5.61
C ILE A 65 -17.68 10.47 6.65
N ALA A 66 -18.15 11.69 6.30
CA ALA A 66 -18.17 12.80 7.25
C ALA A 66 -18.99 12.49 8.51
N LEU A 67 -20.16 11.87 8.33
CA LEU A 67 -21.02 11.42 9.45
C LEU A 67 -20.33 10.34 10.29
N GLU A 68 -19.65 9.39 9.66
CA GLU A 68 -18.89 8.36 10.36
C GLU A 68 -17.74 8.96 11.19
N LEU A 69 -17.00 9.91 10.63
CA LEU A 69 -15.88 10.56 11.29
C LEU A 69 -16.30 11.42 12.51
N VAL A 70 -17.52 11.92 12.54
CA VAL A 70 -18.08 12.62 13.74
C VAL A 70 -18.86 11.67 14.65
N ASN A 71 -18.76 10.36 14.42
CA ASN A 71 -19.43 9.30 15.19
C ASN A 71 -20.97 9.34 15.14
N ASP A 72 -21.56 9.97 14.12
CA ASP A 72 -23.00 9.91 13.85
C ASP A 72 -23.35 8.65 13.05
N LEU A 73 -23.19 7.50 13.72
CA LEU A 73 -23.31 6.18 13.08
C LEU A 73 -24.71 5.93 12.50
N SER A 74 -25.77 6.46 13.13
CA SER A 74 -27.15 6.28 12.67
C SER A 74 -27.40 6.96 11.33
N ASN A 75 -26.99 8.19 11.18
CA ASN A 75 -27.16 8.93 9.93
C ASN A 75 -26.16 8.44 8.86
N SER A 76 -24.94 8.10 9.24
CA SER A 76 -23.97 7.45 8.35
C SER A 76 -24.53 6.15 7.76
N GLN A 77 -25.15 5.29 8.57
CA GLN A 77 -25.80 4.06 8.14
C GLN A 77 -26.87 4.33 7.06
N LYS A 78 -27.72 5.34 7.26
CA LYS A 78 -28.76 5.70 6.28
C LYS A 78 -28.16 6.15 4.95
N GLN A 79 -27.08 6.93 4.98
CA GLN A 79 -26.45 7.43 3.78
C GLN A 79 -25.67 6.34 3.01
N TYR A 80 -24.94 5.48 3.71
CA TYR A 80 -24.29 4.31 3.09
C TYR A 80 -25.31 3.32 2.52
N GLN A 81 -26.47 3.14 3.15
CA GLN A 81 -27.53 2.29 2.62
C GLN A 81 -28.09 2.84 1.30
N LYS A 82 -28.30 4.16 1.20
CA LYS A 82 -28.70 4.80 -0.07
C LYS A 82 -27.66 4.55 -1.16
N LEU A 83 -26.38 4.73 -0.84
CA LEU A 83 -25.27 4.50 -1.77
C LEU A 83 -25.20 3.04 -2.21
N ALA A 84 -25.25 2.10 -1.28
CA ALA A 84 -25.21 0.66 -1.55
C ALA A 84 -26.41 0.13 -2.35
N ASN A 85 -27.54 0.86 -2.36
CA ASN A 85 -28.71 0.53 -3.15
C ASN A 85 -28.75 1.27 -4.51
N SER A 86 -27.76 2.12 -4.80
CA SER A 86 -27.67 2.83 -6.06
C SER A 86 -27.05 1.96 -7.17
N SER A 87 -27.39 2.24 -8.44
CA SER A 87 -26.76 1.59 -9.59
C SER A 87 -25.27 1.95 -9.77
N GLN A 88 -24.79 2.95 -9.04
CA GLN A 88 -23.40 3.43 -9.07
C GLN A 88 -22.60 2.93 -7.85
N ALA A 89 -23.16 2.00 -7.06
CA ALA A 89 -22.45 1.43 -5.92
C ALA A 89 -21.23 0.65 -6.37
N LYS A 90 -20.10 0.98 -5.78
CA LYS A 90 -18.82 0.28 -5.98
C LYS A 90 -18.67 -0.83 -4.97
N LEU A 91 -17.76 -1.78 -5.23
CA LEU A 91 -17.35 -2.81 -4.29
C LEU A 91 -16.95 -2.21 -2.93
N THR A 92 -16.20 -1.12 -2.95
CA THR A 92 -15.78 -0.36 -1.75
C THR A 92 -16.93 0.19 -0.93
N ASP A 93 -18.07 0.54 -1.55
CA ASP A 93 -19.24 1.08 -0.86
C ASP A 93 -19.96 -0.01 -0.06
N TYR A 94 -20.19 -1.17 -0.66
CA TYR A 94 -20.73 -2.34 0.05
C TYR A 94 -19.90 -2.71 1.26
N TYR A 95 -18.65 -2.55 1.13
CA TYR A 95 -17.61 -2.86 2.05
C TYR A 95 -17.61 -1.94 3.28
N LYS A 96 -17.50 -0.62 3.02
CA LYS A 96 -17.56 0.41 4.05
C LYS A 96 -18.89 0.32 4.79
N PHE A 97 -19.98 0.08 4.06
CA PHE A 97 -21.28 -0.11 4.68
C PHE A 97 -21.33 -1.34 5.60
N ALA A 98 -20.80 -2.47 5.16
CA ALA A 98 -20.74 -3.68 5.99
C ALA A 98 -19.91 -3.46 7.28
N ASN A 99 -18.80 -2.74 7.19
CA ASN A 99 -17.97 -2.40 8.35
C ASN A 99 -18.68 -1.41 9.31
N LEU A 100 -19.36 -0.40 8.74
CA LEU A 100 -20.16 0.51 9.56
C LEU A 100 -21.27 -0.23 10.32
N LEU A 101 -21.92 -1.20 9.68
CA LEU A 101 -22.94 -2.02 10.34
C LEU A 101 -22.37 -2.79 11.54
N LEU A 102 -21.12 -3.24 11.50
CA LEU A 102 -20.47 -3.86 12.67
C LEU A 102 -20.23 -2.84 13.80
N LYS A 103 -19.88 -1.59 13.46
CA LYS A 103 -19.77 -0.51 14.46
C LYS A 103 -21.15 -0.22 15.10
N VAL A 104 -22.20 -0.15 14.30
CA VAL A 104 -23.58 0.06 14.80
C VAL A 104 -24.02 -1.10 15.70
N TYR A 105 -23.72 -2.35 15.30
CA TYR A 105 -24.03 -3.53 16.11
C TYR A 105 -23.43 -3.44 17.53
N ARG A 106 -22.17 -3.01 17.64
CA ARG A 106 -21.51 -2.87 18.94
C ARG A 106 -22.18 -1.87 19.87
N VAL A 107 -22.78 -0.82 19.32
CA VAL A 107 -23.51 0.19 20.09
C VAL A 107 -24.92 -0.27 20.43
N THR A 108 -25.59 -0.99 19.50
CA THR A 108 -27.01 -1.34 19.63
C THR A 108 -27.23 -2.75 20.15
N ASN A 109 -26.24 -3.63 20.03
CA ASN A 109 -26.32 -5.08 20.30
C ASN A 109 -27.46 -5.80 19.52
N ASP A 110 -27.89 -5.27 18.38
CA ASP A 110 -28.95 -5.84 17.54
C ASP A 110 -28.39 -6.87 16.56
N GLY A 111 -28.62 -8.16 16.87
CA GLY A 111 -28.15 -9.29 16.05
C GLY A 111 -28.61 -9.28 14.59
N SER A 112 -29.69 -8.56 14.24
CA SER A 112 -30.12 -8.42 12.85
C SER A 112 -29.09 -7.66 12.00
N ILE A 113 -28.35 -6.75 12.61
CA ILE A 113 -27.32 -5.93 11.96
C ILE A 113 -26.11 -6.78 11.53
N ILE A 114 -25.74 -7.80 12.29
CA ILE A 114 -24.68 -8.74 11.91
C ILE A 114 -25.06 -9.48 10.61
N LYS A 115 -26.32 -9.93 10.53
CA LYS A 115 -26.81 -10.61 9.33
C LYS A 115 -26.75 -9.70 8.10
N LEU A 116 -27.17 -8.45 8.26
CA LEU A 116 -27.11 -7.43 7.22
C LEU A 116 -25.68 -7.11 6.81
N SER A 117 -24.76 -6.94 7.76
CA SER A 117 -23.32 -6.77 7.47
C SER A 117 -22.78 -7.92 6.63
N LYS A 118 -23.11 -9.16 6.98
CA LYS A 118 -22.68 -10.34 6.22
C LYS A 118 -23.24 -10.32 4.78
N GLU A 119 -24.51 -9.93 4.61
CA GLU A 119 -25.15 -9.83 3.29
C GLU A 119 -24.43 -8.84 2.37
N TYR A 120 -24.11 -7.63 2.87
CA TYR A 120 -23.37 -6.64 2.08
C TYR A 120 -21.93 -7.05 1.82
N LYS A 121 -21.33 -7.81 2.71
CA LYS A 121 -20.05 -8.46 2.47
C LYS A 121 -20.11 -9.44 1.31
N ASP A 122 -21.09 -10.31 1.33
CA ASP A 122 -21.27 -11.31 0.27
C ASP A 122 -21.60 -10.64 -1.08
N LYS A 123 -22.32 -9.52 -1.08
CA LYS A 123 -22.53 -8.70 -2.28
C LYS A 123 -21.23 -8.14 -2.83
N ALA A 124 -20.37 -7.59 -1.97
CA ALA A 124 -19.05 -7.11 -2.38
C ALA A 124 -18.19 -8.20 -3.03
N LEU A 125 -18.23 -9.43 -2.50
CA LEU A 125 -17.46 -10.58 -3.00
C LEU A 125 -17.96 -11.13 -4.35
N ARG A 126 -19.20 -10.82 -4.76
CA ARG A 126 -19.81 -11.31 -6.01
C ARG A 126 -19.62 -10.38 -7.21
N LEU A 127 -19.17 -9.15 -6.98
CA LEU A 127 -18.94 -8.20 -8.08
C LEU A 127 -17.72 -8.62 -8.90
N PRO A 128 -17.80 -8.57 -10.24
CA PRO A 128 -16.67 -8.89 -11.08
C PRO A 128 -15.56 -7.84 -10.91
N PHE A 129 -14.34 -8.30 -11.09
CA PHE A 129 -13.09 -7.55 -10.96
C PHE A 129 -12.85 -6.60 -12.13
N GLU A 130 -13.83 -5.81 -12.56
CA GLU A 130 -13.66 -4.89 -13.66
C GLU A 130 -13.16 -3.53 -13.18
N SER A 131 -11.97 -3.19 -13.68
CA SER A 131 -11.35 -1.84 -13.72
C SER A 131 -11.24 -1.10 -12.40
N VAL A 132 -10.39 -1.61 -11.54
CA VAL A 132 -9.96 -0.85 -10.36
C VAL A 132 -8.56 -0.32 -10.63
N SER A 133 -8.38 0.99 -10.54
CA SER A 133 -7.06 1.63 -10.60
C SER A 133 -6.15 1.03 -9.51
N ILE A 134 -4.84 1.08 -9.71
CA ILE A 134 -3.80 0.48 -8.85
C ILE A 134 -3.92 0.87 -7.35
N TYR A 135 -4.82 1.80 -7.02
CA TYR A 135 -5.13 2.26 -5.66
C TYR A 135 -6.34 1.57 -4.99
N ASP A 136 -7.04 0.68 -5.70
CA ASP A 136 -8.27 0.04 -5.22
C ASP A 136 -8.12 -1.49 -5.04
N ASP A 137 -6.99 -1.98 -4.51
CA ASP A 137 -6.77 -3.40 -4.18
C ASP A 137 -7.42 -3.82 -2.85
N ASP A 138 -8.54 -3.16 -2.51
CA ASP A 138 -9.35 -3.41 -1.32
C ASP A 138 -9.87 -4.85 -1.22
N SER A 139 -10.06 -5.52 -2.34
CA SER A 139 -10.61 -6.88 -2.32
C SER A 139 -9.61 -7.94 -1.84
N LEU A 140 -8.32 -7.74 -2.12
CA LEU A 140 -7.22 -8.57 -1.61
C LEU A 140 -6.99 -8.30 -0.12
N LEU A 141 -7.00 -7.04 0.28
CA LEU A 141 -6.93 -6.61 1.67
C LEU A 141 -8.07 -7.21 2.50
N TYR A 142 -9.24 -7.36 1.94
CA TYR A 142 -10.40 -7.87 2.62
C TYR A 142 -10.42 -9.40 2.78
N LYS A 143 -10.07 -10.18 1.78
CA LYS A 143 -9.84 -11.62 1.97
C LYS A 143 -8.82 -11.87 3.08
N LYS A 144 -7.81 -10.99 3.22
CA LYS A 144 -6.87 -11.01 4.34
C LYS A 144 -7.48 -10.64 5.70
N LYS A 145 -8.32 -9.63 5.75
CA LYS A 145 -8.95 -9.15 7.00
C LYS A 145 -9.69 -10.25 7.76
N PHE A 146 -10.24 -11.22 7.07
CA PHE A 146 -11.12 -12.25 7.61
C PHE A 146 -10.59 -13.69 7.43
N SER A 147 -9.39 -13.87 6.89
CA SER A 147 -8.68 -15.15 6.99
C SER A 147 -8.35 -15.44 8.45
N LYS A 148 -8.29 -16.72 8.83
CA LYS A 148 -7.81 -17.09 10.17
C LYS A 148 -6.40 -16.49 10.35
N PRO A 149 -6.17 -15.73 11.43
CA PRO A 149 -4.88 -15.07 11.63
C PRO A 149 -3.76 -16.11 11.68
N ALA A 150 -2.69 -15.84 10.93
CA ALA A 150 -1.50 -16.70 10.90
C ALA A 150 -0.78 -16.71 12.26
N ASN A 151 -0.89 -15.62 13.01
CA ASN A 151 -0.26 -15.45 14.30
C ASN A 151 -1.30 -15.17 15.39
N LYS A 152 -0.96 -15.52 16.63
CA LYS A 152 -1.80 -15.27 17.80
C LYS A 152 -1.19 -14.15 18.63
N LEU A 153 -2.04 -13.22 19.08
CA LEU A 153 -1.67 -12.20 20.05
C LEU A 153 -1.94 -12.69 21.48
N PHE A 154 -1.06 -12.34 22.40
CA PHE A 154 -1.15 -12.68 23.82
C PHE A 154 -1.12 -11.38 24.64
N ASN A 155 -2.23 -11.08 25.32
CA ASN A 155 -2.29 -9.96 26.26
C ASN A 155 -1.33 -10.24 27.41
N LEU A 156 -0.43 -9.29 27.71
CA LEU A 156 0.59 -9.48 28.72
C LEU A 156 0.00 -9.36 30.16
N GLU A 157 0.57 -10.16 31.08
CA GLU A 157 0.18 -10.14 32.48
C GLU A 157 0.47 -8.79 33.17
N ILE A 158 1.43 -8.01 32.63
CA ILE A 158 1.82 -6.70 33.18
C ILE A 158 0.80 -5.59 32.94
N ASN A 159 -0.12 -5.77 32.00
CA ASN A 159 -1.12 -4.74 31.71
C ASN A 159 -1.99 -4.49 32.94
N SER A 160 -2.21 -3.22 33.25
CA SER A 160 -3.03 -2.72 34.34
C SER A 160 -4.49 -2.52 33.88
N SER A 161 -5.33 -1.93 34.78
CA SER A 161 -6.65 -1.45 34.40
C SER A 161 -6.65 -0.08 33.72
N ASN A 162 -5.48 0.55 33.57
CA ASN A 162 -5.27 1.84 32.93
C ASN A 162 -4.59 1.63 31.56
N ALA A 163 -3.82 2.60 31.08
CA ALA A 163 -3.11 2.47 29.79
C ALA A 163 -1.68 1.98 30.00
N ASP A 164 -1.30 0.93 29.24
CA ASP A 164 0.04 0.38 29.17
C ASP A 164 0.44 0.27 27.69
N PHE A 165 1.51 0.97 27.24
CA PHE A 165 1.85 1.04 25.81
C PHE A 165 3.33 1.38 25.53
N GLY A 166 3.71 1.44 24.26
CA GLY A 166 5.04 1.85 23.84
C GLY A 166 6.15 0.86 24.17
N PRO A 167 5.96 -0.48 23.97
CA PRO A 167 6.92 -1.48 24.36
C PRO A 167 8.16 -1.47 23.45
N ILE A 168 9.35 -1.46 24.09
CA ILE A 168 10.63 -1.76 23.44
C ILE A 168 11.37 -2.84 24.21
N VAL A 169 12.15 -3.64 23.53
CA VAL A 169 12.97 -4.67 24.17
C VAL A 169 14.45 -4.37 24.01
N ILE A 170 15.18 -4.60 25.10
CA ILE A 170 16.63 -4.48 25.10
C ILE A 170 17.27 -5.77 25.64
N PRO A 171 18.47 -6.17 25.18
CA PRO A 171 19.15 -7.37 25.68
C PRO A 171 19.41 -7.30 27.17
N ASN A 172 19.21 -8.43 27.85
CA ASN A 172 19.55 -8.55 29.27
C ASN A 172 20.93 -9.19 29.42
N ASN A 173 21.97 -8.38 29.53
CA ASN A 173 23.36 -8.84 29.62
C ASN A 173 23.67 -9.58 30.95
N LYS A 174 22.76 -9.63 31.91
CA LYS A 174 22.97 -10.23 33.24
C LYS A 174 22.30 -11.58 33.45
N LYS A 175 21.50 -12.06 32.50
CA LYS A 175 20.74 -13.32 32.62
C LYS A 175 20.76 -14.14 31.33
N SER A 176 20.18 -15.34 31.38
CA SER A 176 20.15 -16.30 30.27
C SER A 176 19.72 -15.69 28.95
N GLU A 177 20.17 -16.26 27.83
CA GLU A 177 19.84 -15.85 26.44
C GLU A 177 18.33 -15.72 26.17
N SER A 178 17.48 -16.34 27.00
CA SER A 178 16.03 -16.29 26.86
C SER A 178 15.34 -15.18 27.65
N SER A 179 16.09 -14.21 28.21
CA SER A 179 15.51 -13.09 28.95
C SER A 179 15.92 -11.75 28.35
N MET A 180 14.94 -10.87 28.17
CA MET A 180 15.09 -9.51 27.67
C MET A 180 14.58 -8.52 28.73
N ILE A 181 15.01 -7.28 28.65
CA ILE A 181 14.39 -6.20 29.42
C ILE A 181 13.33 -5.56 28.53
N LEU A 182 12.09 -5.58 28.97
CA LEU A 182 10.97 -4.87 28.35
C LEU A 182 10.83 -3.51 29.02
N ILE A 183 10.92 -2.44 28.25
CA ILE A 183 10.64 -1.06 28.69
C ILE A 183 9.33 -0.64 28.04
N TYR A 184 8.45 -0.03 28.82
CA TYR A 184 7.17 0.45 28.33
C TYR A 184 6.65 1.59 29.21
N LEU A 185 5.54 2.19 28.80
CA LEU A 185 4.83 3.22 29.52
C LEU A 185 3.66 2.59 30.28
N THR A 186 3.46 3.03 31.51
CA THR A 186 2.27 2.71 32.29
C THR A 186 1.67 3.97 32.85
N GLU A 187 0.35 4.05 32.87
CA GLU A 187 -0.37 5.09 33.56
C GLU A 187 -0.22 4.90 35.06
N GLN A 188 0.06 5.98 35.76
CA GLN A 188 0.30 5.95 37.21
C GLN A 188 -0.97 5.60 37.97
N ASP A 189 -1.00 4.43 38.61
CA ASP A 189 -2.02 4.06 39.56
C ASP A 189 -1.65 4.53 41.00
N GLU A 190 -2.58 4.35 41.94
CA GLU A 190 -2.37 4.73 43.35
C GLU A 190 -1.22 3.97 44.03
N SER A 191 -0.90 2.75 43.60
CA SER A 191 0.18 1.94 44.17
C SER A 191 1.56 2.50 43.87
N LEU A 192 1.73 3.22 42.77
CA LEU A 192 2.96 3.92 42.36
C LEU A 192 3.06 5.33 43.00
N LYS A 193 2.02 5.83 43.69
CA LYS A 193 1.95 7.17 44.27
C LYS A 193 2.88 7.46 45.46
N LYS A 194 3.74 6.52 45.88
CA LYS A 194 4.70 6.73 46.96
C LYS A 194 5.88 7.67 46.60
N MET A 195 5.99 8.12 45.35
CA MET A 195 6.94 9.18 44.99
C MET A 195 6.41 10.55 45.44
N LYS A 196 7.21 11.26 46.23
CA LYS A 196 6.89 12.60 46.80
C LYS A 196 6.54 13.57 45.68
N ARG A 197 5.27 13.96 45.58
CA ARG A 197 4.76 14.93 44.61
C ARG A 197 5.23 16.33 44.96
N LYS A 198 6.13 16.90 44.14
CA LYS A 198 6.28 18.34 44.05
C LYS A 198 5.15 18.87 43.13
N LYS A 199 4.56 20.02 43.50
CA LYS A 199 3.41 20.69 42.91
C LYS A 199 3.09 20.34 41.45
N ARG A 200 1.91 19.77 41.20
CA ARG A 200 1.30 19.54 39.87
C ARG A 200 0.78 20.83 39.24
N ILE A 201 0.82 20.93 37.91
CA ILE A 201 0.23 22.03 37.15
C ILE A 201 -1.26 21.76 36.83
N SER A 202 -1.70 20.51 36.72
CA SER A 202 -3.14 20.16 36.69
C SER A 202 -3.39 18.74 37.20
N SER A 203 -4.57 18.47 37.75
CA SER A 203 -4.91 17.22 38.44
C SER A 203 -5.71 16.23 37.56
N GLU A 204 -6.05 16.56 36.34
CA GLU A 204 -7.05 15.83 35.54
C GLU A 204 -6.51 14.97 34.42
N LEU A 205 -5.26 15.15 34.02
CA LEU A 205 -4.65 14.35 32.92
C LEU A 205 -3.92 13.13 33.47
N PRO A 206 -3.97 11.98 32.77
CA PRO A 206 -3.21 10.80 33.14
C PRO A 206 -1.71 11.11 33.09
N ILE A 207 -0.93 10.50 33.99
CA ILE A 207 0.54 10.60 34.00
C ILE A 207 1.12 9.26 33.58
N TYR A 208 1.88 9.26 32.50
CA TYR A 208 2.60 8.10 32.04
C TYR A 208 4.03 8.09 32.56
N ASN A 209 4.49 6.91 33.00
CA ASN A 209 5.84 6.71 33.49
C ASN A 209 6.52 5.57 32.72
N LEU A 210 7.81 5.71 32.49
CA LEU A 210 8.65 4.64 31.96
C LEU A 210 8.94 3.62 33.05
N VAL A 211 8.65 2.37 32.76
CA VAL A 211 8.92 1.22 33.62
C VAL A 211 9.69 0.15 32.87
N ASN A 212 10.26 -0.78 33.61
CA ASN A 212 10.89 -1.95 33.02
C ASN A 212 10.55 -3.23 33.78
N THR A 213 10.58 -4.33 33.05
CA THR A 213 10.46 -5.68 33.60
C THR A 213 11.35 -6.64 32.84
N ILE A 214 11.66 -7.80 33.43
CA ILE A 214 12.33 -8.87 32.70
C ILE A 214 11.27 -9.70 31.99
N PHE A 215 11.39 -9.82 30.68
CA PHE A 215 10.51 -10.59 29.83
C PHE A 215 11.18 -11.90 29.41
N ASN A 216 10.51 -13.03 29.59
CA ASN A 216 11.00 -14.34 29.18
C ASN A 216 10.41 -14.70 27.82
N VAL A 217 11.26 -14.80 26.78
CA VAL A 217 10.84 -15.04 25.40
C VAL A 217 10.27 -16.44 25.13
N LYS A 218 10.55 -17.42 26.00
CA LYS A 218 10.06 -18.80 25.81
C LYS A 218 8.61 -18.97 26.24
N ASN A 219 8.22 -18.35 27.35
CA ASN A 219 6.90 -18.52 27.95
C ASN A 219 6.07 -17.25 28.03
N PHE A 220 6.58 -16.11 27.53
CA PHE A 220 5.96 -14.79 27.52
C PHE A 220 5.62 -14.24 28.91
N LYS A 221 6.27 -14.77 29.97
CA LYS A 221 6.09 -14.29 31.32
C LYS A 221 7.01 -13.13 31.65
N THR A 222 6.53 -12.27 32.51
CA THR A 222 7.24 -11.09 33.00
C THR A 222 7.58 -11.22 34.49
N SER A 223 8.61 -10.52 34.92
CA SER A 223 8.97 -10.38 36.33
C SER A 223 8.27 -9.16 36.98
N LYS A 224 8.68 -8.81 38.21
CA LYS A 224 8.22 -7.60 38.88
C LYS A 224 8.52 -6.34 38.04
N ILE A 225 7.57 -5.43 37.96
CA ILE A 225 7.69 -4.14 37.30
C ILE A 225 8.57 -3.23 38.18
N ASN A 226 9.51 -2.54 37.56
CA ASN A 226 10.38 -1.58 38.22
C ASN A 226 10.20 -0.21 37.58
N LEU A 227 9.89 0.78 38.41
CA LEU A 227 9.83 2.18 37.98
C LEU A 227 11.25 2.73 37.83
N TYR A 228 11.51 3.44 36.72
CA TYR A 228 12.74 4.21 36.61
C TYR A 228 12.74 5.38 37.60
N PRO A 229 13.88 5.70 38.26
CA PRO A 229 13.98 6.84 39.15
C PRO A 229 14.01 8.17 38.39
N GLU A 230 13.84 9.26 39.16
CA GLU A 230 14.22 10.60 38.67
C GLU A 230 15.72 10.59 38.25
N PRO A 231 16.07 11.34 37.20
CA PRO A 231 15.25 12.29 36.44
C PRO A 231 14.59 11.70 35.17
N LEU A 232 14.64 10.36 34.96
CA LEU A 232 13.99 9.75 33.80
C LEU A 232 12.46 9.77 33.93
N ASN A 233 11.93 9.40 35.09
CA ASN A 233 10.54 9.70 35.42
C ASN A 233 10.48 10.99 36.20
N SER A 234 9.61 11.88 35.81
CA SER A 234 9.54 13.24 36.40
C SER A 234 8.13 13.64 36.78
N VAL A 235 7.89 14.92 36.98
CA VAL A 235 6.54 15.49 37.15
C VAL A 235 5.80 15.65 35.82
N PHE A 236 6.50 15.46 34.71
CA PHE A 236 5.99 15.51 33.34
C PHE A 236 5.46 14.15 32.89
N GLN A 237 4.81 14.11 31.76
CA GLN A 237 4.45 12.86 31.09
C GLN A 237 5.63 12.37 30.28
N GLU A 238 6.06 11.16 30.49
CA GLU A 238 6.97 10.44 29.64
C GLU A 238 6.17 9.75 28.51
N GLY A 239 6.81 9.62 27.33
CA GLY A 239 6.27 8.96 26.14
C GLY A 239 7.18 7.85 25.64
N PRO A 240 6.82 7.25 24.48
CA PRO A 240 7.59 6.17 23.88
C PRO A 240 9.06 6.47 23.73
N ALA A 241 9.86 5.42 23.83
CA ALA A 241 11.30 5.51 23.85
C ALA A 241 11.98 4.63 22.79
N SER A 242 13.25 4.91 22.50
CA SER A 242 14.15 4.08 21.72
C SER A 242 15.54 4.04 22.37
N TYR A 243 16.23 2.93 22.24
CA TYR A 243 17.48 2.70 23.00
C TYR A 243 18.69 2.47 22.09
N ASP A 244 19.72 3.27 22.31
CA ASP A 244 21.04 3.08 21.71
C ASP A 244 21.87 2.10 22.57
N TYR A 245 22.03 0.88 22.07
CA TYR A 245 22.80 -0.17 22.77
C TYR A 245 24.27 0.15 22.92
N LYS A 246 24.87 0.82 21.94
CA LYS A 246 26.30 1.11 21.90
C LYS A 246 26.66 2.14 22.95
N ASN A 247 25.89 3.22 23.00
CA ASN A 247 26.17 4.37 23.84
C ASN A 247 25.38 4.35 25.15
N LYS A 248 24.43 3.39 25.34
CA LYS A 248 23.54 3.26 26.51
C LYS A 248 22.64 4.49 26.72
N ILE A 249 22.26 5.13 25.62
CA ILE A 249 21.44 6.33 25.62
C ILE A 249 19.98 5.92 25.35
N LEU A 250 19.07 6.38 26.17
CA LEU A 250 17.64 6.30 25.92
C LEU A 250 17.18 7.62 25.31
N TYR A 251 16.55 7.56 24.15
CA TYR A 251 15.82 8.64 23.52
C TYR A 251 14.34 8.44 23.83
N PHE A 252 13.64 9.47 24.31
CA PHE A 252 12.27 9.32 24.74
C PHE A 252 11.50 10.62 24.58
N THR A 253 10.19 10.51 24.42
CA THR A 253 9.27 11.64 24.40
C THR A 253 9.00 12.10 25.83
N ARG A 254 8.85 13.41 26.03
CA ARG A 254 8.44 14.02 27.30
C ARG A 254 7.60 15.25 27.04
N SER A 255 6.59 15.48 27.87
CA SER A 255 5.85 16.74 27.85
C SER A 255 6.71 17.90 28.36
N ASP A 256 6.63 19.04 27.69
CA ASP A 256 7.28 20.28 28.14
C ASP A 256 6.37 21.06 29.12
N GLN A 257 6.95 22.00 29.85
CA GLN A 257 6.19 22.97 30.66
C GLN A 257 5.48 24.02 29.79
N LYS A 258 5.87 24.12 28.52
CA LYS A 258 5.33 25.10 27.58
C LYS A 258 4.00 24.64 26.99
N ILE A 259 3.07 25.56 26.95
CA ILE A 259 1.77 25.41 26.31
C ILE A 259 1.85 26.10 24.95
N ASP A 260 1.42 25.45 23.90
CA ASP A 260 1.37 26.00 22.55
C ASP A 260 0.29 27.09 22.39
N LYS A 261 0.21 27.68 21.18
CA LYS A 261 -0.79 28.70 20.84
C LYS A 261 -2.25 28.22 20.96
N ASN A 262 -2.45 26.90 21.00
CA ASN A 262 -3.77 26.25 21.10
C ASN A 262 -4.06 25.77 22.53
N ASN A 263 -3.31 26.17 23.53
CA ASN A 263 -3.39 25.70 24.91
C ASN A 263 -3.05 24.19 25.08
N GLN A 264 -2.30 23.60 24.15
CA GLN A 264 -1.87 22.21 24.24
C GLN A 264 -0.46 22.12 24.81
N VAL A 265 -0.21 21.07 25.59
CA VAL A 265 1.12 20.76 26.12
C VAL A 265 1.99 20.24 24.99
N GLN A 266 3.10 20.92 24.72
CA GLN A 266 4.07 20.48 23.71
C GLN A 266 4.81 19.23 24.18
N LEU A 267 5.04 18.30 23.22
CA LEU A 267 5.83 17.09 23.43
C LEU A 267 7.16 17.21 22.69
N SER A 268 8.24 16.85 23.34
CA SER A 268 9.61 16.95 22.77
C SER A 268 10.40 15.67 23.00
N ILE A 269 11.38 15.41 22.16
CA ILE A 269 12.30 14.29 22.32
C ILE A 269 13.50 14.73 23.14
N TYR A 270 13.79 13.93 24.16
CA TYR A 270 14.93 14.05 25.05
C TYR A 270 15.84 12.82 24.93
N ARG A 271 17.09 12.97 25.37
CA ARG A 271 18.01 11.83 25.54
C ARG A 271 18.60 11.79 26.96
N LEU A 272 18.91 10.59 27.43
CA LEU A 272 19.56 10.35 28.70
C LEU A 272 20.43 9.10 28.67
N ASP A 273 21.69 9.21 29.15
CA ASP A 273 22.55 8.05 29.45
C ASP A 273 22.00 7.31 30.68
N ILE A 274 21.28 6.23 30.46
CA ILE A 274 20.65 5.46 31.55
C ILE A 274 21.66 4.69 32.42
N SER A 275 22.91 4.52 32.00
CA SER A 275 23.97 3.99 32.84
C SER A 275 24.39 4.96 33.97
N LYS A 276 24.08 6.24 33.79
CA LYS A 276 24.36 7.35 34.70
C LYS A 276 23.11 8.11 35.14
N ILE A 277 21.97 7.41 35.20
CA ILE A 277 20.64 8.00 35.42
C ILE A 277 20.56 8.93 36.65
N LYS A 278 21.29 8.63 37.73
CA LYS A 278 21.27 9.43 38.96
C LYS A 278 22.13 10.71 38.90
N SER A 279 23.02 10.84 37.91
CA SER A 279 24.00 11.93 37.83
C SER A 279 23.83 12.80 36.59
N LYS A 280 22.92 12.47 35.69
CA LYS A 280 22.68 13.20 34.44
C LYS A 280 21.25 13.72 34.39
N ILE A 281 21.06 14.87 33.78
CA ILE A 281 19.75 15.46 33.47
C ILE A 281 19.41 15.09 32.02
N PRO A 282 18.14 14.74 31.70
CA PRO A 282 17.73 14.57 30.31
C PRO A 282 18.00 15.82 29.47
N GLU A 283 18.60 15.61 28.32
CA GLU A 283 18.96 16.66 27.38
C GLU A 283 17.89 16.78 26.31
N LEU A 284 17.35 17.99 26.14
CA LEU A 284 16.44 18.34 25.04
C LEU A 284 17.22 18.36 23.73
N LEU A 285 16.70 17.69 22.69
CA LEU A 285 17.39 17.65 21.40
C LEU A 285 17.12 18.91 20.57
N ASP A 286 18.12 19.35 19.80
CA ASP A 286 18.11 20.61 19.06
C ASP A 286 17.19 20.64 17.83
N PHE A 287 16.77 19.50 17.33
CA PHE A 287 15.80 19.40 16.24
C PHE A 287 14.32 19.52 16.69
N ASN A 288 14.03 19.60 17.98
CA ASN A 288 12.71 20.00 18.45
C ASN A 288 12.43 21.46 18.05
N ILE A 289 11.19 21.77 17.72
CA ILE A 289 10.76 23.12 17.32
C ILE A 289 9.72 23.64 18.33
N GLU A 290 9.93 24.85 18.83
CA GLU A 290 8.97 25.49 19.75
C GLU A 290 7.62 25.71 19.07
N GLY A 291 6.54 25.36 19.76
CA GLY A 291 5.15 25.44 19.29
C GLY A 291 4.69 24.23 18.48
N TYR A 292 5.53 23.21 18.32
CA TYR A 292 5.20 21.97 17.60
C TYR A 292 5.69 20.75 18.38
N SER A 293 4.93 19.65 18.32
CA SER A 293 5.32 18.41 18.95
C SER A 293 6.32 17.63 18.11
N THR A 294 7.26 16.97 18.77
CA THR A 294 8.22 16.04 18.18
C THR A 294 8.26 14.82 19.08
N VAL A 295 7.80 13.66 18.59
CA VAL A 295 7.46 12.51 19.44
C VAL A 295 7.89 11.17 18.82
N HIS A 296 7.83 10.12 19.63
CA HIS A 296 7.97 8.72 19.22
C HIS A 296 9.29 8.43 18.50
N PRO A 297 10.45 8.61 19.16
CA PRO A 297 11.74 8.36 18.53
C PRO A 297 11.94 6.87 18.22
N SER A 298 12.54 6.56 17.07
CA SER A 298 12.99 5.22 16.68
C SER A 298 14.37 5.29 16.03
N LEU A 299 15.35 4.67 16.66
CA LEU A 299 16.72 4.58 16.16
C LEU A 299 16.85 3.48 15.13
N ASN A 300 17.66 3.73 14.11
CA ASN A 300 18.09 2.68 13.21
C ASN A 300 19.14 1.73 13.86
N SER A 301 19.46 0.62 13.18
CA SER A 301 20.25 -0.47 13.76
C SER A 301 21.66 -0.06 14.21
N ASN A 302 22.29 0.90 13.56
CA ASN A 302 23.63 1.40 13.88
C ASN A 302 23.63 2.69 14.73
N SER A 303 22.45 3.15 15.17
CA SER A 303 22.26 4.37 15.95
C SER A 303 22.82 5.63 15.25
N SER A 304 22.75 5.70 13.92
CA SER A 304 23.17 6.87 13.13
C SER A 304 22.00 7.76 12.69
N ARG A 305 20.76 7.31 12.86
CA ARG A 305 19.55 8.01 12.42
C ARG A 305 18.41 7.81 13.41
N ILE A 306 17.62 8.87 13.63
CA ILE A 306 16.41 8.84 14.43
C ILE A 306 15.22 9.14 13.53
N TYR A 307 14.25 8.23 13.45
CA TYR A 307 12.92 8.45 12.90
C TYR A 307 12.00 8.95 14.00
N PHE A 308 11.06 9.83 13.68
CA PHE A 308 10.14 10.41 14.66
C PHE A 308 8.90 10.99 13.98
N SER A 309 7.86 11.30 14.76
CA SER A 309 6.65 11.99 14.29
C SER A 309 6.66 13.45 14.73
N SER A 310 6.11 14.34 13.91
CA SER A 310 6.00 15.76 14.24
C SER A 310 4.91 16.47 13.42
N ASP A 311 4.20 17.40 14.08
CA ASP A 311 3.24 18.33 13.46
C ASP A 311 3.87 19.65 12.98
N ARG A 312 5.20 19.64 12.78
CA ARG A 312 5.97 20.81 12.30
C ARG A 312 5.52 21.31 10.93
N PRO A 313 5.66 22.60 10.63
CA PRO A 313 5.31 23.17 9.33
C PRO A 313 6.03 22.49 8.17
N GLY A 314 5.34 22.40 7.02
CA GLY A 314 5.89 21.81 5.80
C GLY A 314 5.65 20.31 5.68
N GLY A 315 4.84 19.72 6.55
CA GLY A 315 4.33 18.37 6.43
C GLY A 315 3.18 18.22 5.44
N TYR A 316 2.67 17.00 5.33
CA TYR A 316 1.54 16.64 4.45
C TYR A 316 0.20 16.69 5.19
N GLY A 317 0.21 16.47 6.52
CA GLY A 317 -1.00 16.31 7.30
C GLY A 317 -0.93 16.84 8.73
N GLY A 318 -1.41 16.03 9.66
CA GLY A 318 -1.33 16.27 11.10
C GLY A 318 0.06 15.96 11.62
N MET A 319 0.25 14.75 12.14
CA MET A 319 1.56 14.24 12.54
C MET A 319 2.20 13.50 11.37
N ASP A 320 3.29 14.00 10.86
CA ASP A 320 4.07 13.37 9.78
C ASP A 320 5.32 12.65 10.31
N LEU A 321 5.81 11.64 9.61
CA LEU A 321 7.09 11.00 9.89
C LEU A 321 8.26 11.74 9.24
N TYR A 322 9.29 11.92 10.03
CA TYR A 322 10.56 12.55 9.67
C TYR A 322 11.73 11.69 10.13
N TYR A 323 12.92 12.03 9.65
CA TYR A 323 14.17 11.56 10.24
C TYR A 323 15.21 12.67 10.36
N VAL A 324 16.17 12.46 11.26
CA VAL A 324 17.44 13.18 11.37
C VAL A 324 18.59 12.21 11.41
N ASP A 325 19.72 12.58 10.83
CA ASP A 325 20.98 11.86 11.00
C ASP A 325 21.71 12.40 12.24
N ILE A 326 22.29 11.47 13.02
CA ILE A 326 23.11 11.80 14.20
C ILE A 326 24.53 12.09 13.70
N LEU A 327 24.99 13.31 13.94
CA LEU A 327 26.33 13.80 13.55
C LEU A 327 27.26 13.80 14.76
N GLU A 328 28.55 13.99 14.54
CA GLU A 328 29.51 14.16 15.65
C GLU A 328 29.12 15.30 16.61
N ASN A 329 28.61 16.39 16.07
CA ASN A 329 28.20 17.58 16.82
C ASN A 329 26.73 17.93 16.53
N GLY A 330 25.79 17.13 17.10
CA GLY A 330 24.34 17.41 16.98
C GLY A 330 23.61 16.54 15.96
N PHE A 331 22.67 17.13 15.22
CA PHE A 331 21.77 16.43 14.31
C PHE A 331 21.67 17.16 12.96
N SER A 332 21.35 16.42 11.91
CA SER A 332 20.99 17.03 10.63
C SER A 332 19.66 17.80 10.73
N LYS A 333 19.35 18.59 9.69
CA LYS A 333 17.99 19.12 9.56
C LYS A 333 17.01 17.95 9.38
N PRO A 334 15.80 18.05 9.98
CA PRO A 334 14.75 17.06 9.78
C PRO A 334 14.34 16.92 8.32
N ILE A 335 14.22 15.69 7.85
CA ILE A 335 13.80 15.35 6.50
C ILE A 335 12.47 14.60 6.59
N ASN A 336 11.44 15.11 5.90
CA ASN A 336 10.13 14.46 5.80
C ASN A 336 10.23 13.20 4.92
N LEU A 337 9.58 12.10 5.32
CA LEU A 337 9.63 10.83 4.58
C LEU A 337 8.83 10.83 3.26
N GLY A 338 8.13 11.91 2.97
CA GLY A 338 7.43 12.08 1.70
C GLY A 338 6.07 11.38 1.62
N PRO A 339 5.38 11.52 0.46
CA PRO A 339 3.98 11.09 0.29
C PRO A 339 3.81 9.58 0.16
N ASP A 340 4.88 8.81 -0.04
CA ASP A 340 4.80 7.35 0.01
C ASP A 340 4.44 6.87 1.44
N ILE A 341 4.81 7.64 2.47
CA ILE A 341 4.55 7.37 3.90
C ILE A 341 3.48 8.29 4.45
N ASN A 342 3.70 9.61 4.37
CA ASN A 342 2.89 10.62 5.01
C ASN A 342 1.63 10.92 4.22
N THR A 343 0.53 11.15 4.94
CA THR A 343 -0.80 11.42 4.39
C THR A 343 -1.34 12.77 4.88
N LYS A 344 -2.60 13.06 4.68
CA LYS A 344 -3.27 14.26 5.22
C LYS A 344 -3.70 14.10 6.69
N MET A 345 -3.47 12.94 7.26
CA MET A 345 -3.87 12.58 8.63
C MET A 345 -2.63 12.45 9.51
N ASP A 346 -2.64 11.49 10.43
CA ASP A 346 -1.55 11.29 11.38
C ASP A 346 -0.76 10.02 11.03
N GLU A 347 0.56 10.12 10.98
CA GLU A 347 1.51 9.03 10.98
C GLU A 347 2.34 9.09 12.25
N VAL A 348 2.22 8.05 13.09
CA VAL A 348 2.79 8.05 14.45
C VAL A 348 3.45 6.71 14.80
N PHE A 349 4.21 6.67 15.88
CA PHE A 349 4.88 5.48 16.41
C PHE A 349 5.76 4.77 15.38
N PRO A 350 6.72 5.46 14.73
CA PRO A 350 7.65 4.80 13.82
C PRO A 350 8.51 3.78 14.57
N PHE A 351 8.78 2.63 13.93
CA PHE A 351 9.74 1.63 14.34
C PHE A 351 10.49 1.13 13.12
N ILE A 352 11.78 1.48 13.02
CA ILE A 352 12.64 1.03 11.93
C ILE A 352 13.29 -0.31 12.26
N TYR A 353 13.22 -1.27 11.34
CA TYR A 353 13.79 -2.61 11.48
C TYR A 353 14.76 -2.92 10.33
N ASN A 354 15.99 -3.34 10.69
CA ASN A 354 17.06 -3.67 9.73
C ASN A 354 17.33 -2.58 8.68
N ASP A 355 17.16 -1.31 9.04
CA ASP A 355 17.38 -0.11 8.19
C ASP A 355 16.58 -0.14 6.87
N LYS A 356 15.65 -1.05 6.72
CA LYS A 356 14.90 -1.32 5.49
C LYS A 356 13.39 -1.29 5.66
N PHE A 357 12.90 -1.74 6.80
CA PHE A 357 11.47 -1.86 7.06
C PHE A 357 11.03 -0.86 8.13
N LEU A 358 10.14 0.04 7.76
CA LEU A 358 9.55 1.02 8.68
C LEU A 358 8.13 0.61 9.03
N PHE A 359 7.89 0.36 10.30
CA PHE A 359 6.54 0.18 10.84
C PHE A 359 6.07 1.49 11.43
N TYR A 360 4.79 1.80 11.28
CA TYR A 360 4.18 2.99 11.85
C TYR A 360 2.67 2.81 11.94
N SER A 361 2.01 3.66 12.70
CA SER A 361 0.56 3.65 12.82
C SER A 361 -0.04 4.89 12.19
N THR A 362 -1.15 4.73 11.49
CA THR A 362 -1.83 5.84 10.83
C THR A 362 -3.34 5.65 10.79
N ASN A 363 -4.06 6.76 10.82
CA ASN A 363 -5.50 6.84 10.54
C ASN A 363 -5.77 7.43 9.14
N GLY A 364 -4.73 7.67 8.36
CA GLY A 364 -4.79 8.37 7.07
C GLY A 364 -4.88 7.49 5.84
N ARG A 365 -4.59 6.20 5.97
CA ARG A 365 -4.73 5.21 4.92
C ARG A 365 -6.03 4.43 5.13
N GLU A 366 -6.29 3.45 4.28
CA GLU A 366 -7.45 2.56 4.44
C GLU A 366 -7.34 1.73 5.71
N SER A 367 -7.54 2.40 6.85
CA SER A 367 -7.49 1.79 8.17
C SER A 367 -8.71 0.91 8.43
N ILE A 368 -8.51 -0.18 9.17
CA ILE A 368 -9.57 -1.05 9.65
C ILE A 368 -10.26 -0.42 10.86
N GLY A 369 -9.43 0.18 11.71
CA GLY A 369 -9.80 0.83 12.95
C GLY A 369 -9.64 2.36 12.88
N LYS A 370 -9.14 2.91 13.95
CA LYS A 370 -8.74 4.31 14.05
C LYS A 370 -7.28 4.46 13.63
N LEU A 371 -6.34 4.07 14.49
CA LEU A 371 -4.94 3.88 14.13
C LEU A 371 -4.70 2.43 13.74
N ASP A 372 -4.11 2.20 12.58
CA ASP A 372 -3.70 0.88 12.11
C ASP A 372 -2.19 0.84 11.87
N ILE A 373 -1.59 -0.31 12.12
CA ILE A 373 -0.17 -0.55 11.90
C ILE A 373 0.07 -0.89 10.43
N PHE A 374 0.98 -0.15 9.81
CA PHE A 374 1.48 -0.39 8.47
C PHE A 374 2.97 -0.75 8.52
N MET A 375 3.41 -1.51 7.54
CA MET A 375 4.81 -1.79 7.26
C MET A 375 5.19 -1.18 5.92
N SER A 376 6.32 -0.51 5.84
CA SER A 376 6.86 -0.01 4.58
C SER A 376 8.24 -0.57 4.34
N GLU A 377 8.52 -0.97 3.10
CA GLU A 377 9.82 -1.45 2.64
C GLU A 377 10.51 -0.35 1.83
N LEU A 378 11.73 0.00 2.20
CA LEU A 378 12.57 0.89 1.40
C LEU A 378 13.05 0.14 0.15
N VAL A 379 12.47 0.46 -1.02
CA VAL A 379 12.73 -0.22 -2.29
C VAL A 379 13.75 0.52 -3.17
N ALA A 380 13.90 1.82 -2.98
CA ALA A 380 14.93 2.68 -3.56
C ALA A 380 15.15 3.89 -2.66
N GLU A 381 16.13 4.74 -2.97
CA GLU A 381 16.37 5.97 -2.22
C GLU A 381 15.09 6.82 -2.14
N ASN A 382 14.62 7.08 -0.91
CA ASN A 382 13.38 7.83 -0.61
C ASN A 382 12.11 7.28 -1.27
N ARG A 383 12.06 5.98 -1.62
CA ARG A 383 10.89 5.32 -2.19
C ARG A 383 10.48 4.14 -1.34
N TRP A 384 9.25 4.18 -0.87
CA TRP A 384 8.70 3.20 0.05
C TRP A 384 7.53 2.44 -0.58
N GLN A 385 7.52 1.13 -0.40
CA GLN A 385 6.37 0.29 -0.73
C GLN A 385 5.65 -0.06 0.56
N VAL A 386 4.36 0.30 0.64
CA VAL A 386 3.55 0.21 1.86
C VAL A 386 2.68 -1.03 1.86
N TYR A 387 2.57 -1.67 3.03
CA TYR A 387 1.76 -2.85 3.29
C TYR A 387 0.96 -2.65 4.58
N GLN A 388 -0.35 -2.90 4.53
CA GLN A 388 -1.15 -3.00 5.75
C GLN A 388 -0.93 -4.36 6.41
N LEU A 389 -0.74 -4.43 7.72
CA LEU A 389 -0.52 -5.71 8.39
C LEU A 389 -1.79 -6.56 8.51
N GLY A 390 -2.96 -5.94 8.61
CA GLY A 390 -4.23 -6.65 8.78
C GLY A 390 -4.33 -7.40 10.11
N SER A 391 -5.33 -8.28 10.21
CA SER A 391 -5.51 -9.13 11.40
C SER A 391 -4.41 -10.19 11.50
N PRO A 392 -3.88 -10.51 12.71
CA PRO A 392 -4.37 -10.08 14.03
C PRO A 392 -3.77 -8.78 14.53
N TYR A 393 -2.82 -8.17 13.81
CA TYR A 393 -2.10 -6.98 14.26
C TYR A 393 -3.03 -5.78 14.36
N ASN A 394 -3.86 -5.57 13.34
CA ASN A 394 -4.85 -4.52 13.28
C ASN A 394 -6.24 -5.06 13.66
N SER A 395 -6.98 -4.24 14.40
CA SER A 395 -8.34 -4.48 14.87
C SER A 395 -9.26 -3.35 14.39
N THR A 396 -10.44 -3.23 14.94
CA THR A 396 -11.36 -2.11 14.68
C THR A 396 -11.13 -0.90 15.59
N GLU A 397 -10.21 -1.03 16.54
CA GLU A 397 -9.84 0.01 17.49
C GLU A 397 -8.45 0.59 17.13
N ASP A 398 -7.82 1.30 18.05
CA ASP A 398 -6.46 1.78 17.85
C ASP A 398 -5.46 0.64 18.00
N ASP A 399 -4.58 0.47 17.00
CA ASP A 399 -3.46 -0.47 17.01
C ASP A 399 -2.17 0.30 16.69
N PHE A 400 -1.22 0.29 17.61
CA PHE A 400 -0.07 1.18 17.53
C PHE A 400 1.17 0.63 18.24
N SER A 401 2.26 1.38 18.14
CA SER A 401 3.50 1.11 18.86
C SER A 401 4.08 -0.28 18.62
N PHE A 402 4.14 -0.66 17.32
CA PHE A 402 4.71 -1.93 16.89
C PHE A 402 6.21 -2.00 17.22
N SER A 403 6.66 -3.14 17.72
CA SER A 403 8.10 -3.41 17.89
C SER A 403 8.44 -4.88 17.67
N LEU A 404 9.66 -5.14 17.19
CA LEU A 404 10.21 -6.49 16.98
C LEU A 404 11.52 -6.66 17.75
N SER A 405 11.80 -7.88 18.17
CA SER A 405 13.10 -8.25 18.68
C SER A 405 14.07 -8.52 17.53
N ASP A 406 15.27 -7.95 17.60
CA ASP A 406 16.34 -8.18 16.59
C ASP A 406 16.90 -9.60 16.60
N LYS A 407 16.74 -10.33 17.71
CA LYS A 407 17.37 -11.63 17.94
C LYS A 407 16.39 -12.80 18.02
N GLU A 408 15.13 -12.53 18.24
CA GLU A 408 14.12 -13.53 18.54
C GLU A 408 12.87 -13.29 17.70
N ASN A 409 12.15 -14.35 17.39
CA ASN A 409 10.99 -14.31 16.53
C ASN A 409 9.72 -13.87 17.29
N PHE A 410 9.77 -12.74 17.95
CA PHE A 410 8.61 -12.17 18.64
C PHE A 410 8.59 -10.65 18.54
N GLY A 411 7.43 -10.10 18.75
CA GLY A 411 7.20 -8.66 18.78
C GLY A 411 6.06 -8.29 19.72
N PHE A 412 5.78 -6.99 19.75
CA PHE A 412 4.74 -6.40 20.56
C PHE A 412 3.95 -5.40 19.74
N ILE A 413 2.71 -5.21 20.13
CA ILE A 413 1.85 -4.10 19.73
C ILE A 413 1.16 -3.54 20.95
N SER A 414 0.74 -2.28 20.88
CA SER A 414 -0.19 -1.69 21.84
C SER A 414 -1.55 -1.48 21.18
N THR A 415 -2.63 -1.71 21.91
CA THR A 415 -3.98 -1.62 21.35
C THR A 415 -5.02 -1.47 22.46
N ASN A 416 -6.11 -0.76 22.15
CA ASN A 416 -7.29 -0.66 23.02
C ASN A 416 -8.44 -1.57 22.56
N ARG A 417 -8.09 -2.68 21.89
CA ARG A 417 -9.07 -3.66 21.39
C ARG A 417 -9.89 -4.27 22.51
N GLU A 418 -11.11 -4.67 22.16
CA GLU A 418 -12.01 -5.37 23.08
C GLU A 418 -11.36 -6.64 23.65
N GLY A 419 -11.62 -6.89 24.96
CA GLY A 419 -11.06 -8.03 25.71
C GLY A 419 -9.69 -7.73 26.32
N GLY A 420 -9.23 -6.49 26.28
CA GLY A 420 -8.09 -5.98 27.03
C GLY A 420 -8.36 -5.90 28.53
N LYS A 421 -7.34 -5.48 29.29
CA LYS A 421 -7.45 -5.24 30.74
C LYS A 421 -7.72 -3.77 31.04
N GLY A 422 -7.09 -2.87 30.28
CA GLY A 422 -7.13 -1.44 30.47
C GLY A 422 -7.59 -0.66 29.23
N ASN A 423 -7.25 0.63 29.22
CA ASN A 423 -7.53 1.51 28.08
C ASN A 423 -6.67 1.12 26.88
N ASP A 424 -5.35 1.02 27.10
CA ASP A 424 -4.38 0.52 26.13
C ASP A 424 -3.63 -0.64 26.77
N ASP A 425 -3.49 -1.73 26.04
CA ASP A 425 -2.81 -2.94 26.50
C ASP A 425 -1.68 -3.33 25.56
N ILE A 426 -0.60 -3.86 26.12
CA ILE A 426 0.50 -4.45 25.38
C ILE A 426 0.20 -5.92 25.09
N TYR A 427 0.22 -6.27 23.81
CA TYR A 427 0.13 -7.66 23.36
C TYR A 427 1.47 -8.09 22.75
N SER A 428 1.86 -9.33 23.06
CA SER A 428 3.00 -9.98 22.41
C SER A 428 2.53 -10.97 21.36
N PHE A 429 3.39 -11.23 20.37
CA PHE A 429 3.15 -12.26 19.35
C PHE A 429 4.45 -12.99 19.01
N LYS A 430 4.30 -14.27 18.63
CA LYS A 430 5.37 -15.00 17.96
C LYS A 430 5.23 -14.82 16.47
N PHE A 431 6.34 -14.50 15.82
CA PHE A 431 6.46 -14.42 14.39
C PHE A 431 7.09 -15.73 13.87
N ASN A 432 6.28 -16.61 13.33
CA ASN A 432 6.70 -17.89 12.75
C ASN A 432 5.95 -18.14 11.43
N PRO A 433 6.32 -17.44 10.36
CA PRO A 433 5.61 -17.56 9.10
C PRO A 433 5.79 -18.94 8.50
N LYS A 434 4.68 -19.53 8.08
CA LYS A 434 4.65 -20.78 7.35
C LYS A 434 5.21 -20.55 5.94
N LEU A 435 6.27 -21.25 5.57
CA LEU A 435 6.77 -21.25 4.20
C LEU A 435 5.82 -22.05 3.31
N ILE A 436 5.28 -21.41 2.28
CA ILE A 436 4.34 -21.99 1.33
C ILE A 436 4.91 -21.82 -0.07
N GLY A 437 5.12 -22.92 -0.78
CA GLY A 437 5.52 -22.91 -2.18
C GLY A 437 4.35 -23.25 -3.09
N LEU A 438 4.24 -22.56 -4.20
CA LEU A 438 3.25 -22.74 -5.25
C LEU A 438 3.92 -23.32 -6.50
N GLY A 439 3.23 -24.24 -7.18
CA GLY A 439 3.74 -24.85 -8.40
C GLY A 439 3.86 -23.86 -9.56
N ASP A 440 4.92 -24.01 -10.35
CA ASP A 440 5.23 -23.16 -11.49
C ASP A 440 5.15 -23.90 -12.81
N ASN A 441 4.93 -23.13 -13.88
CA ASN A 441 4.96 -23.63 -15.25
C ASN A 441 5.85 -22.75 -16.11
N TYR A 442 6.81 -23.35 -16.80
CA TYR A 442 7.67 -22.66 -17.75
C TYR A 442 7.68 -23.39 -19.09
N ASN A 443 7.88 -22.63 -20.14
CA ASN A 443 7.97 -23.16 -21.50
C ASN A 443 9.41 -23.17 -21.98
N PHE A 444 9.84 -24.21 -22.68
CA PHE A 444 11.16 -24.32 -23.28
C PHE A 444 11.13 -24.69 -24.77
N SER A 445 12.13 -24.24 -25.51
CA SER A 445 12.36 -24.65 -26.90
C SER A 445 13.43 -25.74 -26.97
N LEU A 446 13.31 -26.64 -27.94
CA LEU A 446 14.41 -27.56 -28.26
C LEU A 446 15.60 -26.77 -28.81
N ASN A 447 16.79 -27.22 -28.48
CA ASN A 447 18.07 -26.64 -28.89
C ASN A 447 18.44 -25.31 -28.21
N ASP A 448 17.55 -24.71 -27.44
CA ASP A 448 17.82 -23.50 -26.65
C ASP A 448 17.93 -23.81 -25.16
N THR A 449 18.64 -22.96 -24.45
CA THR A 449 18.66 -23.01 -22.96
C THR A 449 17.60 -22.05 -22.44
N LEU A 450 16.63 -22.60 -21.70
CA LEU A 450 15.70 -21.79 -20.95
C LEU A 450 16.45 -21.09 -19.81
N VAL A 451 16.47 -19.76 -19.82
CA VAL A 451 17.06 -18.91 -18.79
C VAL A 451 15.93 -18.21 -18.05
N VAL A 452 15.76 -18.53 -16.76
CA VAL A 452 14.72 -17.91 -15.92
C VAL A 452 15.39 -16.98 -14.92
N GLY A 453 15.21 -15.68 -15.12
CA GLY A 453 15.76 -14.60 -14.30
C GLY A 453 14.74 -14.00 -13.34
N ASN A 454 14.21 -12.82 -13.64
CA ASN A 454 13.36 -12.06 -12.73
C ASN A 454 12.03 -12.73 -12.39
N ASN A 455 11.41 -13.44 -13.33
CA ASN A 455 10.18 -14.20 -13.08
C ASN A 455 10.49 -15.66 -12.69
N ASN A 456 11.22 -15.81 -11.59
CA ASN A 456 11.73 -17.10 -11.11
C ASN A 456 10.73 -17.82 -10.17
N VAL A 457 11.07 -19.05 -9.75
CA VAL A 457 10.20 -19.91 -8.94
C VAL A 457 9.81 -19.35 -7.56
N LYS A 458 10.45 -18.28 -7.09
CA LYS A 458 10.11 -17.63 -5.81
C LYS A 458 9.04 -16.56 -5.92
N VAL A 459 8.79 -16.01 -7.09
CA VAL A 459 7.98 -14.78 -7.26
C VAL A 459 6.54 -14.99 -6.81
N ASN A 460 5.88 -16.05 -7.27
CA ASN A 460 4.53 -16.40 -6.85
C ASN A 460 4.46 -16.86 -5.39
N ASP A 461 5.50 -17.57 -4.90
CA ASP A 461 5.62 -17.99 -3.50
C ASP A 461 5.67 -16.78 -2.56
N GLU A 462 6.55 -15.82 -2.86
CA GLU A 462 6.71 -14.60 -2.08
C GLU A 462 5.45 -13.75 -2.09
N LYS A 463 4.83 -13.58 -3.25
CA LYS A 463 3.55 -12.87 -3.38
C LYS A 463 2.47 -13.50 -2.52
N ASN A 464 2.28 -14.82 -2.60
CA ASN A 464 1.30 -15.54 -1.82
C ASN A 464 1.54 -15.46 -0.30
N MET A 465 2.82 -15.58 0.13
CA MET A 465 3.15 -15.48 1.56
C MET A 465 2.92 -14.07 2.11
N ILE A 466 3.23 -13.02 1.33
CA ILE A 466 2.96 -11.63 1.69
C ILE A 466 1.45 -11.37 1.78
N GLU A 467 0.68 -11.97 0.89
CA GLU A 467 -0.78 -11.89 0.94
C GLU A 467 -1.36 -12.53 2.19
N ILE A 468 -0.75 -13.58 2.73
CA ILE A 468 -1.17 -14.24 3.97
C ILE A 468 -0.68 -13.47 5.20
N ASP A 469 0.59 -13.08 5.24
CA ASP A 469 1.23 -12.33 6.33
C ASP A 469 2.34 -11.43 5.79
N PRO A 470 2.15 -10.10 5.75
CA PRO A 470 3.15 -9.15 5.27
C PRO A 470 4.51 -9.25 6.00
N LEU A 471 4.51 -9.63 7.28
CA LEU A 471 5.74 -9.84 8.04
C LEU A 471 6.63 -10.95 7.44
N SER A 472 6.07 -11.80 6.57
CA SER A 472 6.85 -12.80 5.83
C SER A 472 7.96 -12.18 4.97
N LYS A 473 7.85 -10.89 4.61
CA LYS A 473 8.90 -10.12 3.92
C LYS A 473 10.18 -9.97 4.72
N LEU A 474 10.08 -9.95 6.04
CA LEU A 474 11.26 -9.80 6.93
C LEU A 474 12.20 -11.00 6.87
N ILE A 475 11.75 -12.12 6.29
CA ILE A 475 12.50 -13.37 6.28
C ILE A 475 13.19 -13.54 4.94
N SER A 476 14.51 -13.75 4.99
CA SER A 476 15.25 -14.20 3.83
C SER A 476 14.89 -15.66 3.54
N LYS A 477 14.41 -15.91 2.32
CA LYS A 477 14.01 -17.23 1.83
C LYS A 477 14.95 -17.65 0.71
N ASN A 478 15.44 -18.87 0.79
CA ASN A 478 16.25 -19.47 -0.26
C ASN A 478 15.52 -20.67 -0.88
N VAL A 479 15.96 -21.05 -2.07
CA VAL A 479 15.42 -22.21 -2.80
C VAL A 479 16.45 -23.33 -2.76
N LYS A 480 15.99 -24.54 -2.46
CA LYS A 480 16.80 -25.76 -2.50
C LYS A 480 16.19 -26.75 -3.46
N LEU A 481 16.98 -27.24 -4.41
CA LEU A 481 16.60 -28.32 -5.29
C LEU A 481 16.38 -29.61 -4.49
N ILE A 482 15.23 -30.25 -4.70
CA ILE A 482 14.88 -31.53 -4.06
C ILE A 482 15.09 -32.68 -5.04
N ASP A 483 14.44 -32.58 -6.24
CA ASP A 483 14.61 -33.54 -7.31
C ASP A 483 14.88 -32.79 -8.62
N SER A 484 15.88 -33.22 -9.36
CA SER A 484 16.23 -32.62 -10.66
C SER A 484 15.37 -33.15 -11.79
N THR A 485 15.48 -32.54 -12.96
CA THR A 485 14.86 -32.96 -14.21
C THR A 485 15.40 -34.33 -14.66
N LYS A 486 14.55 -35.15 -15.30
CA LYS A 486 14.93 -36.47 -15.80
C LYS A 486 15.57 -36.42 -17.18
N ASN A 487 15.17 -35.45 -18.00
CA ASN A 487 15.49 -35.44 -19.44
C ASN A 487 16.30 -34.21 -19.88
N GLY A 488 16.85 -33.46 -18.91
CA GLY A 488 17.64 -32.27 -19.18
C GLY A 488 18.69 -31.96 -18.13
N TYR A 489 19.51 -30.97 -18.45
CA TYR A 489 20.41 -30.36 -17.49
C TYR A 489 19.70 -29.19 -16.80
N LEU A 490 19.67 -29.19 -15.48
CA LEU A 490 19.10 -28.13 -14.66
C LEU A 490 20.15 -27.55 -13.73
N LYS A 491 20.24 -26.22 -13.68
CA LYS A 491 20.97 -25.49 -12.64
C LYS A 491 20.00 -24.52 -11.97
N LEU A 492 19.61 -24.82 -10.73
CA LEU A 492 18.78 -23.99 -9.89
C LEU A 492 19.64 -23.25 -8.87
N ASN A 493 19.51 -21.92 -8.80
CA ASN A 493 20.21 -21.07 -7.86
C ASN A 493 19.35 -20.85 -6.60
N SER A 494 20.00 -20.53 -5.47
CA SER A 494 19.30 -20.28 -4.18
C SER A 494 18.34 -19.11 -4.19
N ASN A 495 18.50 -18.17 -5.11
CA ASN A 495 17.58 -17.04 -5.32
C ASN A 495 16.36 -17.40 -6.19
N GLY A 496 16.23 -18.64 -6.66
CA GLY A 496 15.08 -19.09 -7.47
C GLY A 496 15.28 -18.98 -8.98
N THR A 497 16.32 -18.33 -9.45
CA THR A 497 16.68 -18.31 -10.89
C THR A 497 17.19 -19.66 -11.33
N PHE A 498 16.95 -20.04 -12.59
CA PHE A 498 17.45 -21.33 -13.08
C PHE A 498 17.75 -21.32 -14.58
N LEU A 499 18.56 -22.30 -14.98
CA LEU A 499 18.86 -22.67 -16.37
C LEU A 499 18.36 -24.08 -16.61
N TYR A 500 17.70 -24.32 -17.75
CA TYR A 500 17.29 -25.65 -18.16
C TYR A 500 17.63 -25.86 -19.63
N HIS A 501 18.25 -26.99 -19.95
CA HIS A 501 18.56 -27.44 -21.33
C HIS A 501 18.13 -28.90 -21.48
N SER A 502 17.23 -29.17 -22.45
CA SER A 502 16.76 -30.52 -22.71
C SER A 502 17.83 -31.37 -23.44
N LYS A 503 18.09 -32.58 -22.93
CA LYS A 503 18.96 -33.56 -23.60
C LYS A 503 18.24 -34.46 -24.61
N ASN A 504 16.91 -34.50 -24.53
CA ASN A 504 16.09 -35.41 -25.33
C ASN A 504 15.23 -34.60 -26.31
N ARG A 505 15.45 -34.80 -27.58
CA ARG A 505 14.73 -34.13 -28.67
C ARG A 505 13.25 -34.53 -28.80
N SER A 506 12.85 -35.65 -28.21
CA SER A 506 11.46 -36.14 -28.28
C SER A 506 10.62 -35.77 -27.11
N ILE A 507 11.19 -35.08 -26.12
CA ILE A 507 10.47 -34.78 -24.88
C ILE A 507 9.49 -33.63 -25.07
N GLU A 508 8.27 -33.81 -24.59
CA GLU A 508 7.24 -32.76 -24.56
C GLU A 508 7.14 -32.08 -23.18
N LYS A 509 7.45 -32.80 -22.10
CA LYS A 509 7.34 -32.33 -20.74
C LYS A 509 8.47 -32.86 -19.88
N ASP A 510 8.99 -32.02 -18.99
CA ASP A 510 9.90 -32.38 -17.91
C ASP A 510 9.46 -31.71 -16.61
N SER A 511 10.05 -32.01 -15.51
CA SER A 511 9.74 -31.37 -14.23
C SER A 511 10.88 -31.52 -13.24
N PHE A 512 10.94 -30.58 -12.31
CA PHE A 512 11.80 -30.70 -11.14
C PHE A 512 11.03 -30.28 -9.88
N TYR A 513 11.63 -30.54 -8.72
CA TYR A 513 11.03 -30.17 -7.45
C TYR A 513 12.01 -29.37 -6.61
N TYR A 514 11.50 -28.34 -5.97
CA TYR A 514 12.24 -27.52 -5.00
C TYR A 514 11.48 -27.39 -3.69
N ALA A 515 12.15 -26.86 -2.66
CA ALA A 515 11.53 -26.35 -1.45
C ALA A 515 12.12 -24.98 -1.10
N LEU A 516 11.29 -24.11 -0.53
CA LEU A 516 11.75 -22.91 0.15
C LEU A 516 12.34 -23.30 1.48
N TYR A 517 13.41 -22.63 1.91
CA TYR A 517 13.95 -22.78 3.24
C TYR A 517 14.44 -21.46 3.83
N SER A 518 14.37 -21.36 5.14
CA SER A 518 14.81 -20.23 5.93
C SER A 518 15.25 -20.72 7.32
N ILE A 519 15.58 -19.78 8.20
CA ILE A 519 15.83 -20.08 9.63
C ILE A 519 14.61 -20.69 10.34
N PHE A 520 13.40 -20.58 9.78
CA PHE A 520 12.14 -21.10 10.32
C PHE A 520 11.76 -22.50 9.79
N GLY A 521 12.59 -23.11 8.95
CA GLY A 521 12.34 -24.43 8.39
C GLY A 521 12.17 -24.44 6.87
N ASN A 522 11.57 -25.51 6.37
CA ASN A 522 11.36 -25.74 4.93
C ASN A 522 9.87 -25.76 4.58
N SER A 523 9.53 -25.36 3.35
CA SER A 523 8.23 -25.61 2.76
C SER A 523 8.04 -27.09 2.40
N SER A 524 6.82 -27.47 2.05
CA SER A 524 6.58 -28.71 1.32
C SER A 524 7.28 -28.70 -0.03
N LYS A 525 7.47 -29.89 -0.60
CA LYS A 525 8.03 -30.09 -1.94
C LYS A 525 7.11 -29.47 -3.00
N VAL A 526 7.67 -28.59 -3.82
CA VAL A 526 6.96 -27.82 -4.85
C VAL A 526 7.36 -28.31 -6.23
N LYS A 527 6.39 -28.51 -7.12
CA LYS A 527 6.63 -28.99 -8.48
C LYS A 527 6.75 -27.83 -9.47
N VAL A 528 7.78 -27.85 -10.30
CA VAL A 528 7.92 -27.00 -11.48
C VAL A 528 7.72 -27.86 -12.72
N ASN A 529 6.77 -27.47 -13.56
CA ASN A 529 6.54 -28.11 -14.85
C ASN A 529 7.26 -27.34 -15.96
N LEU A 530 7.94 -28.07 -16.82
CA LEU A 530 8.62 -27.58 -18.00
C LEU A 530 7.91 -28.16 -19.23
N ASN A 531 7.28 -27.31 -20.04
CA ASN A 531 6.51 -27.72 -21.20
C ASN A 531 7.24 -27.29 -22.47
N ARG A 532 7.35 -28.21 -23.44
CA ARG A 532 7.92 -27.88 -24.74
C ARG A 532 6.95 -27.02 -25.54
N ILE A 533 7.44 -25.90 -26.06
CA ILE A 533 6.74 -25.14 -27.07
C ILE A 533 6.81 -25.99 -28.37
N LYS A 534 5.67 -26.54 -28.81
CA LYS A 534 5.56 -27.03 -30.19
C LYS A 534 5.58 -25.80 -31.09
N LYS A 535 6.62 -25.62 -31.88
CA LYS A 535 6.58 -24.67 -32.99
C LYS A 535 5.32 -24.99 -33.79
N LYS A 536 4.31 -24.13 -33.76
CA LYS A 536 3.22 -24.20 -34.72
C LYS A 536 3.91 -24.05 -36.09
N GLU A 537 3.86 -25.07 -36.96
CA GLU A 537 4.24 -24.87 -38.33
C GLU A 537 3.32 -23.79 -38.87
N LEU A 538 3.88 -22.60 -39.04
CA LEU A 538 3.15 -21.46 -39.59
C LEU A 538 2.94 -21.81 -41.08
N ASP A 539 1.69 -22.05 -41.43
CA ASP A 539 1.30 -21.92 -42.81
C ASP A 539 1.39 -20.43 -43.18
N VAL A 540 2.32 -20.07 -44.07
CA VAL A 540 2.47 -18.69 -44.55
C VAL A 540 1.18 -18.17 -45.18
N ASN A 541 0.20 -19.05 -45.43
CA ASN A 541 -1.13 -18.77 -45.93
C ASN A 541 -2.19 -18.57 -44.81
N ASP A 542 -1.83 -18.71 -43.53
CA ASP A 542 -2.75 -18.43 -42.43
C ASP A 542 -3.23 -16.96 -42.54
N LYS A 543 -4.54 -16.77 -42.69
CA LYS A 543 -5.15 -15.43 -42.77
C LYS A 543 -5.04 -14.75 -41.43
N ILE A 544 -4.21 -13.72 -41.38
CA ILE A 544 -4.10 -12.86 -40.23
C ILE A 544 -5.32 -11.89 -40.18
N PRO A 545 -6.05 -11.79 -39.09
CA PRO A 545 -7.17 -10.85 -38.96
C PRO A 545 -6.70 -9.40 -39.20
N PRO A 546 -7.39 -8.62 -40.04
CA PRO A 546 -7.07 -7.21 -40.20
C PRO A 546 -7.42 -6.41 -38.94
N ILE A 547 -6.75 -5.27 -38.79
CA ILE A 547 -7.13 -4.28 -37.78
C ILE A 547 -7.81 -3.08 -38.47
N TYR A 548 -8.71 -2.41 -37.74
CA TYR A 548 -9.53 -1.31 -38.29
C TYR A 548 -9.26 0.00 -37.55
N TYR A 549 -9.70 1.11 -38.16
CA TYR A 549 -9.46 2.46 -37.66
C TYR A 549 -10.74 3.30 -37.61
N ASP A 550 -10.79 4.21 -36.68
CA ASP A 550 -11.77 5.29 -36.67
C ASP A 550 -11.66 6.17 -37.92
N PHE A 551 -12.71 6.91 -38.20
CA PHE A 551 -12.71 7.89 -39.28
C PHE A 551 -11.61 8.94 -39.06
N ASP A 552 -10.85 9.17 -40.11
CA ASP A 552 -9.77 10.17 -40.13
C ASP A 552 -8.68 10.00 -39.07
N LYS A 553 -8.46 8.75 -38.60
CA LYS A 553 -7.43 8.44 -37.61
C LYS A 553 -6.45 7.36 -38.08
N SER A 554 -5.21 7.46 -37.55
CA SER A 554 -4.12 6.49 -37.81
C SER A 554 -3.60 5.81 -36.55
N ASN A 555 -4.15 6.13 -35.36
CA ASN A 555 -3.80 5.51 -34.10
C ASN A 555 -4.37 4.09 -34.00
N ILE A 556 -3.59 3.17 -33.43
CA ILE A 556 -4.01 1.79 -33.15
C ILE A 556 -5.03 1.80 -32.01
N LEU A 557 -6.20 1.21 -32.22
CA LEU A 557 -7.22 1.05 -31.20
C LEU A 557 -6.79 -0.02 -30.19
N THR A 558 -7.15 0.18 -28.91
CA THR A 558 -6.74 -0.70 -27.80
C THR A 558 -7.17 -2.15 -28.00
N GLU A 559 -8.34 -2.36 -28.60
CA GLU A 559 -8.90 -3.69 -28.90
C GLU A 559 -8.03 -4.54 -29.86
N TYR A 560 -7.19 -3.90 -30.72
CA TYR A 560 -6.30 -4.60 -31.65
C TYR A 560 -4.89 -4.81 -31.12
N GLN A 561 -4.58 -4.35 -29.94
CA GLN A 561 -3.24 -4.55 -29.35
C GLN A 561 -2.93 -6.03 -29.10
N SER A 562 -3.93 -6.85 -28.76
CA SER A 562 -3.75 -8.31 -28.62
C SER A 562 -3.33 -8.94 -29.93
N THR A 563 -4.01 -8.62 -31.04
CA THR A 563 -3.67 -9.12 -32.39
C THR A 563 -2.24 -8.74 -32.78
N LEU A 564 -1.82 -7.51 -32.50
CA LEU A 564 -0.45 -7.08 -32.80
C LEU A 564 0.58 -7.74 -31.89
N ASN A 565 0.24 -8.02 -30.63
CA ASN A 565 1.14 -8.75 -29.73
C ASN A 565 1.31 -10.22 -30.14
N ASP A 566 0.25 -10.88 -30.66
CA ASP A 566 0.32 -12.23 -31.22
C ASP A 566 1.25 -12.28 -32.43
N LEU A 567 1.20 -11.25 -33.33
CA LEU A 567 2.14 -11.10 -34.45
C LEU A 567 3.60 -10.91 -33.99
N ILE A 568 3.80 -10.09 -32.92
CA ILE A 568 5.12 -9.87 -32.35
C ILE A 568 5.68 -11.18 -31.77
N GLU A 569 4.86 -11.94 -31.06
CA GLU A 569 5.25 -13.24 -30.51
C GLU A 569 5.62 -14.22 -31.63
N THR A 570 4.80 -14.29 -32.66
CA THR A 570 5.07 -15.11 -33.84
C THR A 570 6.38 -14.73 -34.52
N LEU A 571 6.64 -13.45 -34.72
CA LEU A 571 7.89 -12.95 -35.29
C LEU A 571 9.10 -13.27 -34.42
N ASN A 572 8.98 -13.12 -33.09
CA ASN A 572 10.06 -13.42 -32.15
C ASN A 572 10.38 -14.93 -32.11
N GLN A 573 9.38 -15.79 -32.28
CA GLN A 573 9.54 -17.24 -32.36
C GLN A 573 10.11 -17.69 -33.70
N ASN A 574 10.03 -16.87 -34.76
CA ASN A 574 10.48 -17.19 -36.11
C ASN A 574 11.40 -16.09 -36.68
N PRO A 575 12.71 -16.11 -36.35
CA PRO A 575 13.65 -15.02 -36.73
C PRO A 575 13.81 -14.78 -38.24
N ASN A 576 13.53 -15.78 -39.03
CA ASN A 576 13.63 -15.71 -40.51
C ASN A 576 12.32 -15.29 -41.21
N LEU A 577 11.25 -15.07 -40.43
CA LEU A 577 9.96 -14.65 -40.94
C LEU A 577 9.91 -13.13 -41.06
N GLY A 578 9.50 -12.63 -42.23
CA GLY A 578 9.17 -11.22 -42.45
C GLY A 578 7.66 -10.97 -42.31
N LEU A 579 7.27 -9.72 -42.15
CA LEU A 579 5.88 -9.27 -42.13
C LEU A 579 5.72 -8.07 -43.05
N GLU A 580 4.85 -8.21 -44.05
CA GLU A 580 4.41 -7.10 -44.87
C GLU A 580 3.10 -6.54 -44.37
N ILE A 581 3.02 -5.22 -44.26
CA ILE A 581 1.91 -4.45 -43.72
C ILE A 581 1.31 -3.58 -44.84
N MET A 582 0.03 -3.77 -45.10
CA MET A 582 -0.73 -3.06 -46.11
C MET A 582 -1.90 -2.31 -45.48
N SER A 583 -1.86 -1.00 -45.51
CA SER A 583 -2.92 -0.18 -44.90
C SER A 583 -3.75 0.52 -45.98
N TYR A 584 -5.03 0.66 -45.68
CA TYR A 584 -6.02 1.22 -46.62
C TYR A 584 -6.83 2.34 -45.92
N ALA A 585 -7.33 3.27 -46.73
CA ALA A 585 -8.30 4.27 -46.36
C ALA A 585 -9.67 3.96 -47.00
N ASP A 586 -10.72 4.57 -46.49
CA ASP A 586 -12.01 4.58 -47.24
C ASP A 586 -11.93 5.62 -48.37
N CYS A 587 -12.96 5.67 -49.17
CA CYS A 587 -13.00 6.54 -50.35
C CYS A 587 -13.41 7.98 -50.08
N ARG A 588 -13.56 8.39 -48.85
CA ARG A 588 -13.88 9.78 -48.47
C ARG A 588 -12.61 10.61 -48.41
N GLY A 589 -12.54 11.70 -49.15
CA GLY A 589 -11.36 12.56 -49.24
C GLY A 589 -10.69 12.48 -50.63
N SER A 590 -9.60 13.23 -50.82
CA SER A 590 -8.83 13.15 -52.08
C SER A 590 -7.94 11.94 -52.10
N GLN A 591 -7.63 11.42 -53.28
CA GLN A 591 -6.71 10.26 -53.42
C GLN A 591 -5.35 10.49 -52.77
N MET A 592 -4.81 11.72 -52.85
CA MET A 592 -3.56 12.07 -52.20
C MET A 592 -3.68 12.04 -50.68
N TYR A 593 -4.74 12.58 -50.12
CA TYR A 593 -5.03 12.54 -48.72
C TYR A 593 -5.19 11.11 -48.19
N ASN A 594 -5.99 10.30 -48.88
CA ASN A 594 -6.21 8.89 -48.52
C ASN A 594 -4.91 8.06 -48.58
N LEU A 595 -4.03 8.38 -49.54
CA LEU A 595 -2.71 7.74 -49.63
C LEU A 595 -1.84 8.13 -48.43
N GLU A 596 -1.82 9.39 -48.02
CA GLU A 596 -1.06 9.86 -46.87
C GLU A 596 -1.60 9.27 -45.56
N LEU A 597 -2.92 9.31 -45.34
CA LEU A 597 -3.56 8.73 -44.15
C LEU A 597 -3.29 7.23 -44.04
N SER A 598 -3.35 6.49 -45.14
CA SER A 598 -3.03 5.05 -45.12
C SER A 598 -1.54 4.78 -44.86
N ASN A 599 -0.64 5.65 -45.31
CA ASN A 599 0.78 5.55 -44.98
C ASN A 599 1.03 5.81 -43.49
N GLU A 600 0.36 6.77 -42.89
CA GLU A 600 0.46 7.02 -41.44
C GLU A 600 -0.09 5.83 -40.61
N ARG A 601 -1.16 5.17 -41.06
CA ARG A 601 -1.65 3.92 -40.46
C ARG A 601 -0.59 2.80 -40.52
N ALA A 602 -0.02 2.57 -41.74
CA ALA A 602 1.05 1.58 -41.88
C ALA A 602 2.24 1.88 -40.96
N LYS A 603 2.67 3.13 -40.92
CA LYS A 603 3.78 3.60 -40.07
C LYS A 603 3.52 3.40 -38.58
N SER A 604 2.30 3.67 -38.09
CA SER A 604 1.90 3.45 -36.69
C SER A 604 2.05 1.98 -36.30
N VAL A 605 1.59 1.06 -37.15
CA VAL A 605 1.68 -0.39 -36.91
C VAL A 605 3.13 -0.89 -37.03
N ILE A 606 3.86 -0.45 -38.05
CA ILE A 606 5.28 -0.80 -38.22
C ILE A 606 6.08 -0.39 -36.99
N ASN A 607 5.90 0.84 -36.51
CA ASN A 607 6.60 1.35 -35.34
C ASN A 607 6.25 0.56 -34.08
N TYR A 608 4.97 0.25 -33.89
CA TYR A 608 4.51 -0.56 -32.74
C TYR A 608 5.20 -1.93 -32.70
N ILE A 609 5.21 -2.65 -33.85
CA ILE A 609 5.81 -3.98 -33.92
C ILE A 609 7.34 -3.89 -33.81
N ARG A 610 7.97 -2.96 -34.57
CA ARG A 610 9.44 -2.76 -34.55
C ARG A 610 9.98 -2.38 -33.16
N SER A 611 9.19 -1.76 -32.31
CA SER A 611 9.60 -1.42 -30.94
C SER A 611 9.78 -2.65 -30.05
N LYS A 612 9.24 -3.82 -30.44
CA LYS A 612 9.16 -5.03 -29.63
C LYS A 612 9.84 -6.26 -30.24
N ILE A 613 10.57 -6.08 -31.34
CA ILE A 613 11.32 -7.15 -32.00
C ILE A 613 12.79 -6.75 -32.23
N ASP A 614 13.71 -7.72 -32.25
CA ASP A 614 15.15 -7.46 -32.37
C ASP A 614 15.54 -6.98 -33.77
N ASN A 615 15.21 -7.74 -34.82
CA ASN A 615 15.50 -7.38 -36.22
C ASN A 615 14.35 -6.57 -36.82
N LYS A 616 14.48 -5.26 -36.81
CA LYS A 616 13.45 -4.31 -37.26
C LYS A 616 13.22 -4.33 -38.79
N ASN A 617 14.22 -4.75 -39.59
CA ASN A 617 14.16 -4.68 -41.05
C ASN A 617 13.19 -5.72 -41.66
N ARG A 618 12.83 -6.74 -40.91
CA ARG A 618 11.89 -7.78 -41.38
C ARG A 618 10.41 -7.40 -41.30
N VAL A 619 10.07 -6.21 -40.75
CA VAL A 619 8.73 -5.65 -40.75
C VAL A 619 8.71 -4.42 -41.61
N PHE A 620 7.99 -4.48 -42.71
CA PHE A 620 7.92 -3.42 -43.72
C PHE A 620 6.50 -3.30 -44.27
N GLY A 621 6.21 -2.24 -44.95
CA GLY A 621 4.89 -2.02 -45.56
C GLY A 621 4.65 -0.56 -45.90
N ARG A 622 3.46 -0.30 -46.45
CA ARG A 622 3.04 1.05 -46.88
C ARG A 622 1.52 1.17 -46.91
N GLY A 623 1.06 2.39 -47.08
CA GLY A 623 -0.32 2.69 -47.43
C GLY A 623 -0.64 2.51 -48.90
N PHE A 624 -1.85 2.16 -49.20
CA PHE A 624 -2.39 1.94 -50.53
C PHE A 624 -3.54 2.88 -50.90
N GLY A 625 -3.82 3.86 -50.02
CA GLY A 625 -4.94 4.79 -50.19
C GLY A 625 -6.28 4.07 -50.17
N GLU A 626 -7.13 4.41 -51.14
CA GLU A 626 -8.47 3.82 -51.34
C GLU A 626 -8.48 2.64 -52.32
N ILE A 627 -7.33 2.09 -52.67
CA ILE A 627 -7.20 0.95 -53.61
C ILE A 627 -7.67 -0.33 -52.89
N ASN A 628 -8.36 -1.23 -53.62
CA ASN A 628 -8.87 -2.52 -53.12
C ASN A 628 -9.94 -2.38 -51.99
N LEU A 629 -10.93 -1.52 -52.20
CA LEU A 629 -12.10 -1.46 -51.36
C LEU A 629 -12.76 -2.86 -51.27
N SER A 630 -13.04 -3.30 -50.04
CA SER A 630 -13.40 -4.70 -49.78
C SER A 630 -14.76 -5.13 -50.33
N LYS A 631 -15.57 -4.20 -50.85
CA LYS A 631 -16.94 -4.46 -51.37
C LYS A 631 -17.39 -3.67 -52.57
N SER A 632 -16.56 -2.84 -53.23
CA SER A 632 -17.00 -2.18 -54.46
C SER A 632 -16.17 -2.57 -55.67
N LYS A 633 -16.79 -3.18 -56.66
CA LYS A 633 -16.21 -3.41 -57.97
C LYS A 633 -16.26 -2.15 -58.87
N ASN A 634 -17.05 -1.13 -58.47
CA ASN A 634 -17.13 0.17 -59.12
C ASN A 634 -17.16 1.24 -58.02
N CYS A 635 -16.24 2.19 -58.08
CA CYS A 635 -16.06 3.26 -57.07
C CYS A 635 -17.24 4.27 -57.09
N ASP A 636 -18.37 3.91 -56.48
CA ASP A 636 -19.37 4.87 -56.11
C ASP A 636 -19.38 5.09 -54.58
N CYS A 637 -18.46 5.95 -54.18
CA CYS A 637 -18.22 6.26 -52.77
C CYS A 637 -19.48 6.84 -52.06
N CYS A 638 -20.42 7.43 -52.82
CA CYS A 638 -21.62 8.04 -52.30
C CYS A 638 -22.66 7.02 -51.80
N ASN A 639 -22.54 5.75 -52.16
CA ASN A 639 -23.51 4.70 -51.86
C ASN A 639 -23.05 3.69 -50.79
N LEU A 640 -21.86 3.88 -50.18
CA LEU A 640 -21.38 2.99 -49.10
C LEU A 640 -21.96 3.38 -47.74
N SER A 641 -22.39 2.39 -46.96
CA SER A 641 -22.79 2.56 -45.59
C SER A 641 -21.55 2.83 -44.70
N GLU A 642 -21.75 3.44 -43.55
CA GLU A 642 -20.65 3.69 -42.59
C GLU A 642 -19.94 2.38 -42.16
N LYS A 643 -20.68 1.28 -42.09
CA LYS A 643 -20.11 -0.06 -41.81
C LYS A 643 -19.16 -0.50 -42.93
N GLU A 644 -19.46 -0.23 -44.18
CA GLU A 644 -18.60 -0.55 -45.33
C GLU A 644 -17.38 0.40 -45.37
N HIS A 645 -17.56 1.66 -45.06
CA HIS A 645 -16.47 2.60 -44.90
C HIS A 645 -15.52 2.16 -43.75
N PHE A 646 -16.07 1.69 -42.63
CA PHE A 646 -15.26 1.15 -41.53
C PHE A 646 -14.42 -0.06 -41.97
N LEU A 647 -14.99 -1.01 -42.71
CA LEU A 647 -14.27 -2.19 -43.22
C LEU A 647 -13.18 -1.83 -44.23
N ASN A 648 -13.29 -0.66 -44.87
CA ASN A 648 -12.25 -0.17 -45.80
C ASN A 648 -11.07 0.50 -45.07
N ARG A 649 -11.28 1.07 -43.90
CA ARG A 649 -10.26 1.66 -43.02
C ARG A 649 -9.52 0.56 -42.24
N ARG A 650 -8.65 -0.18 -42.91
CA ARG A 650 -8.02 -1.36 -42.34
C ARG A 650 -6.51 -1.45 -42.64
N THR A 651 -5.85 -2.27 -41.83
CA THR A 651 -4.50 -2.77 -42.12
C THR A 651 -4.53 -4.29 -42.21
N GLU A 652 -3.99 -4.82 -43.27
CA GLU A 652 -3.81 -6.25 -43.55
C GLU A 652 -2.35 -6.65 -43.35
N PHE A 653 -2.12 -7.93 -43.08
CA PHE A 653 -0.82 -8.50 -42.74
C PHE A 653 -0.56 -9.74 -43.58
N ILE A 654 0.66 -9.87 -44.09
CA ILE A 654 1.12 -11.06 -44.81
C ILE A 654 2.50 -11.46 -44.28
N TYR A 655 2.64 -12.72 -43.87
CA TYR A 655 3.96 -13.28 -43.61
C TYR A 655 4.75 -13.50 -44.88
N THR A 656 6.04 -13.23 -44.85
CA THR A 656 6.93 -13.39 -46.00
C THR A 656 8.15 -14.24 -45.60
N ASN A 657 8.52 -15.18 -46.49
CA ASN A 657 9.72 -16.00 -46.32
C ASN A 657 10.98 -15.32 -46.88
N ASN A 658 10.86 -14.20 -47.59
CA ASN A 658 11.95 -13.44 -48.16
C ASN A 658 12.13 -12.12 -47.41
N LEU A 659 13.23 -12.00 -46.66
CA LEU A 659 13.71 -10.72 -46.20
C LEU A 659 14.08 -9.90 -47.44
N LYS A 660 13.24 -8.96 -47.86
CA LYS A 660 13.67 -7.93 -48.82
C LYS A 660 14.65 -7.01 -48.10
N TYR A 661 15.94 -7.13 -48.43
CA TYR A 661 17.02 -6.25 -48.01
C TYR A 661 16.89 -4.88 -48.66
#